data_af4c4196ad4d85cf7849979edce5bd2a
#
_entry.id   af4c4196ad4d85cf7849979edce5bd2a
#
_cell.length_a   1.000
_cell.length_b   1.000
_cell.length_c   1.000
_cell.angle_alpha   90.00
_cell.angle_beta   90.00
_cell.angle_gamma   90.00
#
_symmetry.space_group_name_H-M   'P 1'
#
loop_
_entity.id
_entity.type
_entity.pdbx_description
1 polymer ?
#
loop_
_entity_poly.entity_id
_entity_poly.type
_entity_poly.pdbx_seq_one_letter_code
_entity_poly.pdbx_strand_id
1 'polypeptide(L)'
;VIGLIGVALVLQGLPLVQAGGSLYYFLAGITLAAVSVLLFRGDDRGAKLYGIFLAITYLWALYEAGLDAWALMPRVAMFTVLGLWFVIPRVRRGLQQAEPSPLFEQMPTKIVLGAFAVFAITLLLTSGRYEVGTPSAAGTGQANNPSGEWRSYGASKTGTRFAAADQINLDNVTQLEKAWEIRTRVPGEFKGTPIQVGDGLYLCTGQNIILSLDPDTGLERWRFDPDLQSARIGFWDTCRGVTYYDVPDSNPSADCAERIFTATTDARLIAVDKKTGLPCADFGVNGEISLLQGMGEVIPGFYFVTSPPTIANDVLVLGGWVLDNQMTEEPSGVVRGFNPLTGELVWAWDMGREDRTGLPEEGENYTRGTPNVWSLTSADEELGLIYVPTGNGTPDYFGGHRTEAMDQYASSIVALDAGTGRVRWSFQTTHHDIWDYDVPSQPTLVDIPVDGVIRKAVIVPTKRAEVFLLDRETGEPITEVAEIATPQTDIPEEYTAPTQPFSVGMPSFARATLTEADMWGITPFDQAACRLQFKRMRYEGPLTPPTTGYGSLYYPGVAGGMNWGSVAVDEVNHLMVVNTMHNPSVVRLIPRDEVTDSTQFGIGGAQAGTPYGVYSFFFLSPIFAPCLEPPYGELAVVDLASQEILWRRPFGTAEEQGPLGIPSRMPLPMGMFYNAGSAVTGGGLIFNAGVVDSTFRAVDVFTGEEVWTDSLPGSSTATPM
;
A
#
# COMPACT_ATOMS: atom_id res chain seq x y z
N VAL A 1 37.02 -11.06 -16.59
CA VAL A 1 35.87 -10.43 -15.86
C VAL A 1 35.74 -8.97 -16.25
N ILE A 2 36.72 -8.08 -15.98
CA ILE A 2 36.62 -6.60 -16.26
C ILE A 2 36.21 -6.32 -17.70
N GLY A 3 36.79 -7.03 -18.69
CA GLY A 3 36.45 -6.84 -20.09
C GLY A 3 35.02 -7.25 -20.45
N LEU A 4 34.50 -8.32 -19.85
CA LEU A 4 33.11 -8.75 -20.04
C LEU A 4 32.13 -7.71 -19.43
N ILE A 5 32.46 -7.18 -18.26
CA ILE A 5 31.69 -6.08 -17.64
C ILE A 5 31.71 -4.85 -18.57
N GLY A 6 32.89 -4.49 -19.11
CA GLY A 6 33.03 -3.39 -20.05
C GLY A 6 32.15 -3.55 -21.28
N VAL A 7 32.16 -4.73 -21.91
CA VAL A 7 31.31 -5.01 -23.07
C VAL A 7 29.83 -4.95 -22.73
N ALA A 8 29.42 -5.53 -21.61
CA ALA A 8 28.03 -5.52 -21.18
C ALA A 8 27.53 -4.07 -20.94
N LEU A 9 28.35 -3.23 -20.29
CA LEU A 9 28.01 -1.81 -20.09
C LEU A 9 27.96 -1.02 -21.38
N VAL A 10 28.80 -1.32 -22.39
CA VAL A 10 28.69 -0.70 -23.71
C VAL A 10 27.37 -1.08 -24.38
N LEU A 11 27.01 -2.38 -24.35
CA LEU A 11 25.78 -2.88 -24.96
C LEU A 11 24.51 -2.30 -24.33
N GLN A 12 24.52 -2.06 -23.02
CA GLN A 12 23.39 -1.42 -22.32
C GLN A 12 23.45 0.12 -22.39
N GLY A 13 24.63 0.69 -22.28
CA GLY A 13 24.82 2.14 -22.28
C GLY A 13 24.52 2.79 -23.62
N LEU A 14 24.79 2.12 -24.75
CA LEU A 14 24.52 2.67 -26.08
C LEU A 14 23.01 2.93 -26.31
N PRO A 15 22.09 1.98 -26.06
CA PRO A 15 20.65 2.25 -26.15
C PRO A 15 20.18 3.32 -25.15
N LEU A 16 20.77 3.40 -23.97
CA LEU A 16 20.44 4.42 -22.96
C LEU A 16 20.80 5.83 -23.48
N VAL A 17 21.97 6.00 -24.06
CA VAL A 17 22.38 7.28 -24.69
C VAL A 17 21.47 7.63 -25.87
N GLN A 18 21.10 6.66 -26.70
CA GLN A 18 20.17 6.89 -27.83
C GLN A 18 18.77 7.30 -27.33
N ALA A 19 18.36 6.86 -26.16
CA ALA A 19 17.11 7.29 -25.49
C ALA A 19 17.24 8.64 -24.75
N GLY A 20 18.39 9.33 -24.86
CA GLY A 20 18.64 10.60 -24.18
C GLY A 20 18.97 10.46 -22.69
N GLY A 21 19.43 9.29 -22.26
CA GLY A 21 19.86 9.02 -20.89
C GLY A 21 21.36 9.19 -20.66
N SER A 22 21.82 8.77 -19.48
CA SER A 22 23.20 8.95 -18.99
C SER A 22 24.27 8.38 -19.92
N LEU A 23 25.24 9.20 -20.28
CA LEU A 23 26.42 8.80 -21.06
C LEU A 23 27.42 7.96 -20.24
N TYR A 24 27.31 7.99 -18.92
CA TYR A 24 28.27 7.37 -18.00
C TYR A 24 28.49 5.89 -18.32
N TYR A 25 27.44 5.08 -18.44
CA TYR A 25 27.56 3.62 -18.63
C TYR A 25 28.30 3.24 -19.91
N PHE A 26 28.06 3.98 -20.97
CA PHE A 26 28.76 3.78 -22.25
C PHE A 26 30.25 4.08 -22.13
N LEU A 27 30.62 5.22 -21.55
CA LEU A 27 32.02 5.61 -21.33
C LEU A 27 32.72 4.68 -20.33
N ALA A 28 32.04 4.31 -19.25
CA ALA A 28 32.52 3.33 -18.27
C ALA A 28 32.86 1.99 -18.93
N GLY A 29 31.97 1.51 -19.78
CA GLY A 29 32.14 0.27 -20.53
C GLY A 29 33.38 0.31 -21.46
N ILE A 30 33.55 1.37 -22.24
CA ILE A 30 34.73 1.58 -23.09
C ILE A 30 36.00 1.60 -22.26
N THR A 31 35.99 2.33 -21.13
CA THR A 31 37.15 2.46 -20.25
C THR A 31 37.54 1.10 -19.65
N LEU A 32 36.57 0.32 -19.16
CA LEU A 32 36.82 -1.03 -18.61
C LEU A 32 37.31 -2.01 -19.68
N ALA A 33 36.83 -1.91 -20.92
CA ALA A 33 37.36 -2.70 -22.05
C ALA A 33 38.82 -2.34 -22.31
N ALA A 34 39.17 -1.06 -22.32
CA ALA A 34 40.57 -0.61 -22.48
C ALA A 34 41.46 -1.08 -21.30
N VAL A 35 40.97 -0.96 -20.08
CA VAL A 35 41.66 -1.53 -18.87
C VAL A 35 41.94 -3.00 -19.05
N SER A 36 40.97 -3.78 -19.52
CA SER A 36 41.11 -5.23 -19.72
C SER A 36 42.17 -5.57 -20.76
N VAL A 37 42.23 -4.83 -21.87
CA VAL A 37 43.27 -5.01 -22.94
C VAL A 37 44.66 -4.74 -22.36
N LEU A 38 44.84 -3.64 -21.62
CA LEU A 38 46.13 -3.30 -21.03
C LEU A 38 46.58 -4.35 -20.01
N LEU A 39 45.69 -4.80 -19.13
CA LEU A 39 45.98 -5.84 -18.13
C LEU A 39 46.30 -7.18 -18.80
N PHE A 40 45.60 -7.55 -19.87
CA PHE A 40 45.89 -8.77 -20.64
C PHE A 40 47.28 -8.74 -21.28
N ARG A 41 47.76 -7.56 -21.63
CA ARG A 41 49.12 -7.32 -22.17
C ARG A 41 50.19 -7.26 -21.05
N GLY A 42 49.82 -7.34 -19.79
CA GLY A 42 50.75 -7.19 -18.66
C GLY A 42 51.15 -5.71 -18.40
N ASP A 43 50.42 -4.73 -18.96
CA ASP A 43 50.76 -3.30 -18.86
C ASP A 43 50.17 -2.70 -17.59
N ASP A 44 51.03 -2.12 -16.74
CA ASP A 44 50.69 -1.51 -15.44
C ASP A 44 49.76 -0.27 -15.62
N ARG A 45 49.75 0.33 -16.81
CA ARG A 45 48.82 1.41 -17.16
C ARG A 45 47.37 0.99 -17.04
N GLY A 46 47.08 -0.32 -17.16
CA GLY A 46 45.73 -0.84 -16.94
C GLY A 46 45.24 -0.61 -15.50
N ALA A 47 46.07 -0.84 -14.50
CA ALA A 47 45.74 -0.60 -13.09
C ALA A 47 45.58 0.91 -12.78
N LYS A 48 46.42 1.75 -13.38
CA LYS A 48 46.35 3.21 -13.23
C LYS A 48 45.05 3.76 -13.85
N LEU A 49 44.71 3.28 -15.06
CA LEU A 49 43.46 3.67 -15.76
C LEU A 49 42.23 3.24 -14.95
N TYR A 50 42.28 2.03 -14.32
CA TYR A 50 41.20 1.60 -13.42
C TYR A 50 41.06 2.52 -12.19
N GLY A 51 42.17 2.93 -11.58
CA GLY A 51 42.12 3.89 -10.47
C GLY A 51 41.51 5.23 -10.87
N ILE A 52 41.86 5.77 -12.04
CA ILE A 52 41.27 7.00 -12.57
C ILE A 52 39.77 6.78 -12.87
N PHE A 53 39.43 5.67 -13.48
CA PHE A 53 38.04 5.30 -13.73
C PHE A 53 37.23 5.27 -12.41
N LEU A 54 37.74 4.63 -11.37
CA LEU A 54 37.05 4.55 -10.07
C LEU A 54 36.89 5.93 -9.45
N ALA A 55 37.89 6.78 -9.51
CA ALA A 55 37.81 8.16 -8.99
C ALA A 55 36.73 8.98 -9.71
N ILE A 56 36.69 8.89 -11.05
CA ILE A 56 35.67 9.57 -11.86
C ILE A 56 34.27 9.00 -11.55
N THR A 57 34.15 7.67 -11.38
CA THR A 57 32.90 7.01 -10.99
C THR A 57 32.37 7.55 -9.67
N TYR A 58 33.24 7.72 -8.65
CA TYR A 58 32.82 8.30 -7.38
C TYR A 58 32.42 9.78 -7.49
N LEU A 59 33.13 10.57 -8.27
CA LEU A 59 32.76 11.97 -8.52
C LEU A 59 31.40 12.07 -9.20
N TRP A 60 31.17 11.25 -10.22
CA TRP A 60 29.88 11.20 -10.89
C TRP A 60 28.76 10.70 -9.96
N ALA A 61 29.03 9.63 -9.18
CA ALA A 61 28.05 9.06 -8.26
C ALA A 61 27.65 10.06 -7.16
N LEU A 62 28.63 10.78 -6.59
CA LEU A 62 28.38 11.83 -5.59
C LEU A 62 27.64 13.03 -6.19
N TYR A 63 27.90 13.37 -7.45
CA TYR A 63 27.17 14.43 -8.15
C TYR A 63 25.69 14.06 -8.36
N GLU A 64 25.38 12.80 -8.74
CA GLU A 64 24.00 12.36 -8.99
C GLU A 64 23.22 12.00 -7.72
N ALA A 65 23.87 11.38 -6.74
CA ALA A 65 23.22 10.72 -5.60
C ALA A 65 23.57 11.38 -4.24
N GLY A 66 24.44 12.39 -4.24
CA GLY A 66 24.90 12.98 -2.99
C GLY A 66 25.57 11.96 -2.08
N LEU A 67 25.24 12.01 -0.79
CA LEU A 67 25.76 11.10 0.24
C LEU A 67 24.72 10.03 0.66
N ASP A 68 23.75 9.70 -0.20
CA ASP A 68 22.84 8.61 0.06
C ASP A 68 23.50 7.25 -0.22
N ALA A 69 23.54 6.39 0.79
CA ALA A 69 24.23 5.10 0.69
C ALA A 69 23.52 4.12 -0.26
N TRP A 70 22.18 4.15 -0.29
CA TRP A 70 21.41 3.27 -1.17
C TRP A 70 21.52 3.71 -2.62
N ALA A 71 21.44 5.00 -2.88
CA ALA A 71 21.64 5.56 -4.19
C ALA A 71 23.07 5.34 -4.72
N LEU A 72 24.09 5.40 -3.84
CA LEU A 72 25.50 5.16 -4.20
C LEU A 72 25.80 3.68 -4.49
N MET A 73 25.10 2.76 -3.82
CA MET A 73 25.41 1.33 -3.87
C MET A 73 25.53 0.77 -5.31
N PRO A 74 24.53 0.89 -6.21
CA PRO A 74 24.62 0.35 -7.57
C PRO A 74 25.69 1.05 -8.42
N ARG A 75 26.03 2.29 -8.09
CA ARG A 75 26.97 3.12 -8.84
C ARG A 75 28.43 2.77 -8.57
N VAL A 76 28.75 2.42 -7.30
CA VAL A 76 30.16 2.32 -6.87
C VAL A 76 30.54 0.98 -6.26
N ALA A 77 29.62 0.22 -5.64
CA ALA A 77 29.99 -0.96 -4.83
C ALA A 77 30.70 -2.03 -5.66
N MET A 78 30.13 -2.43 -6.80
CA MET A 78 30.72 -3.46 -7.68
C MET A 78 32.12 -3.05 -8.15
N PHE A 79 32.28 -1.81 -8.60
CA PHE A 79 33.59 -1.33 -9.09
C PHE A 79 34.61 -1.21 -7.96
N THR A 80 34.20 -0.84 -6.75
CA THR A 80 35.08 -0.81 -5.58
C THR A 80 35.56 -2.22 -5.20
N VAL A 81 34.64 -3.19 -5.15
CA VAL A 81 34.97 -4.60 -4.86
C VAL A 81 35.94 -5.15 -5.92
N LEU A 82 35.70 -4.91 -7.21
CA LEU A 82 36.63 -5.27 -8.28
C LEU A 82 38.00 -4.59 -8.12
N GLY A 83 38.01 -3.34 -7.64
CA GLY A 83 39.22 -2.58 -7.37
C GLY A 83 40.08 -3.19 -6.26
N LEU A 84 39.51 -3.90 -5.28
CA LEU A 84 40.22 -4.58 -4.22
C LEU A 84 41.21 -5.62 -4.77
N TRP A 85 40.93 -6.21 -5.95
CA TRP A 85 41.84 -7.11 -6.63
C TRP A 85 43.20 -6.47 -6.87
N PHE A 86 43.28 -5.17 -7.18
CA PHE A 86 44.55 -4.43 -7.38
C PHE A 86 45.29 -4.12 -6.09
N VAL A 87 44.69 -4.30 -4.93
CA VAL A 87 45.33 -4.14 -3.60
C VAL A 87 46.14 -5.41 -3.22
N ILE A 88 45.83 -6.55 -3.81
CA ILE A 88 46.48 -7.85 -3.51
C ILE A 88 47.95 -7.81 -3.90
N PRO A 89 48.92 -8.07 -2.97
CA PRO A 89 50.37 -7.93 -3.23
C PRO A 89 50.90 -8.84 -4.37
N ARG A 90 50.29 -10.01 -4.58
CA ARG A 90 50.66 -10.93 -5.67
C ARG A 90 50.29 -10.35 -7.05
N VAL A 91 49.13 -9.72 -7.17
CA VAL A 91 48.66 -9.08 -8.40
C VAL A 91 49.53 -7.87 -8.72
N ARG A 92 49.82 -7.04 -7.73
CA ARG A 92 50.72 -5.88 -7.90
C ARG A 92 52.09 -6.27 -8.41
N ARG A 93 52.71 -7.30 -7.80
CA ARG A 93 54.03 -7.79 -8.22
C ARG A 93 54.05 -8.38 -9.64
N GLY A 94 52.94 -8.98 -10.08
CA GLY A 94 52.82 -9.53 -11.43
C GLY A 94 52.62 -8.45 -12.52
N LEU A 95 52.20 -7.27 -12.17
CA LEU A 95 51.99 -6.13 -13.09
C LEU A 95 53.21 -5.19 -13.19
N GLN A 96 54.23 -5.35 -12.35
CA GLN A 96 55.41 -4.51 -12.29
C GLN A 96 56.50 -5.04 -13.25
N GLN A 97 56.55 -4.46 -14.47
CA GLN A 97 57.60 -4.79 -15.47
C GLN A 97 58.61 -3.66 -15.73
N ALA A 98 58.54 -2.51 -15.08
CA ALA A 98 59.45 -1.38 -15.29
C ALA A 98 59.78 -0.68 -13.96
N GLU A 99 60.90 0.10 -13.90
CA GLU A 99 61.35 0.80 -12.71
C GLU A 99 60.27 1.73 -12.16
N PRO A 100 59.85 1.59 -10.90
CA PRO A 100 58.67 2.25 -10.37
C PRO A 100 58.97 3.69 -9.97
N SER A 101 58.14 4.64 -10.38
CA SER A 101 58.04 5.97 -9.79
C SER A 101 57.26 5.84 -8.45
N PRO A 102 57.86 6.17 -7.30
CA PRO A 102 57.29 5.88 -5.97
C PRO A 102 55.93 6.57 -5.71
N LEU A 103 55.60 7.65 -6.39
CA LEU A 103 54.35 8.39 -6.24
C LEU A 103 53.17 7.73 -7.01
N PHE A 104 53.42 7.13 -8.18
CA PHE A 104 52.39 6.51 -9.02
C PHE A 104 52.17 5.04 -8.69
N GLU A 105 53.10 4.37 -8.04
CA GLU A 105 53.01 2.94 -7.70
C GLU A 105 51.86 2.66 -6.69
N GLN A 106 51.61 3.54 -5.76
CA GLN A 106 50.60 3.40 -4.73
C GLN A 106 49.26 4.06 -5.07
N MET A 107 49.18 4.78 -6.22
CA MET A 107 48.00 5.58 -6.58
C MET A 107 46.73 4.71 -6.71
N PRO A 108 46.69 3.57 -7.43
CA PRO A 108 45.48 2.77 -7.50
C PRO A 108 45.02 2.24 -6.13
N THR A 109 45.97 1.81 -5.30
CA THR A 109 45.69 1.31 -3.95
C THR A 109 45.08 2.41 -3.05
N LYS A 110 45.67 3.60 -3.09
CA LYS A 110 45.17 4.74 -2.30
C LYS A 110 43.77 5.17 -2.74
N ILE A 111 43.50 5.18 -4.05
CA ILE A 111 42.18 5.50 -4.58
C ILE A 111 41.15 4.45 -4.15
N VAL A 112 41.44 3.14 -4.28
CA VAL A 112 40.52 2.08 -3.87
C VAL A 112 40.23 2.12 -2.38
N LEU A 113 41.24 2.31 -1.54
CA LEU A 113 41.05 2.42 -0.09
C LEU A 113 40.31 3.70 0.30
N GLY A 114 40.60 4.82 -0.37
CA GLY A 114 39.86 6.08 -0.18
C GLY A 114 38.40 5.94 -0.60
N ALA A 115 38.13 5.32 -1.74
CA ALA A 115 36.79 5.04 -2.22
C ALA A 115 36.01 4.13 -1.24
N PHE A 116 36.64 3.07 -0.76
CA PHE A 116 36.04 2.20 0.26
C PHE A 116 35.75 2.96 1.57
N ALA A 117 36.67 3.80 2.01
CA ALA A 117 36.47 4.63 3.21
C ALA A 117 35.30 5.62 3.03
N VAL A 118 35.20 6.29 1.89
CA VAL A 118 34.07 7.18 1.57
C VAL A 118 32.76 6.40 1.62
N PHE A 119 32.67 5.26 0.96
CA PHE A 119 31.46 4.43 0.94
C PHE A 119 31.06 3.96 2.36
N ALA A 120 32.04 3.47 3.14
CA ALA A 120 31.81 3.02 4.52
C ALA A 120 31.37 4.18 5.44
N ILE A 121 31.97 5.37 5.30
CA ILE A 121 31.59 6.56 6.05
C ILE A 121 30.18 6.99 5.67
N THR A 122 29.84 7.01 4.37
CA THR A 122 28.48 7.34 3.91
C THR A 122 27.47 6.38 4.49
N LEU A 123 27.75 5.08 4.45
CA LEU A 123 26.87 4.05 5.05
C LEU A 123 26.63 4.32 6.54
N LEU A 124 27.69 4.67 7.30
CA LEU A 124 27.59 4.98 8.73
C LEU A 124 26.85 6.31 9.01
N LEU A 125 26.96 7.28 8.12
CA LEU A 125 26.35 8.59 8.30
C LEU A 125 24.87 8.63 7.94
N THR A 126 24.43 7.82 6.96
CA THR A 126 23.08 7.84 6.43
C THR A 126 22.20 6.72 6.98
N SER A 127 22.79 5.67 7.56
CA SER A 127 22.01 4.59 8.16
C SER A 127 21.33 5.03 9.47
N GLY A 128 20.00 4.98 9.49
CA GLY A 128 19.20 5.09 10.71
C GLY A 128 19.01 6.48 11.29
N ARG A 129 19.41 7.55 10.61
CA ARG A 129 19.15 8.93 11.07
C ARG A 129 17.83 9.44 10.51
N TYR A 130 16.96 9.90 11.39
CA TYR A 130 15.73 10.63 11.07
C TYR A 130 15.53 11.73 12.12
N GLU A 131 14.84 12.79 11.75
CA GLU A 131 14.53 13.88 12.64
C GLU A 131 13.29 13.55 13.46
N VAL A 132 13.25 14.00 14.70
CA VAL A 132 12.12 13.84 15.61
C VAL A 132 11.68 15.21 16.09
N GLY A 133 10.42 15.56 15.80
CA GLY A 133 9.78 16.79 16.28
C GLY A 133 9.23 16.65 17.70
N THR A 134 8.48 17.66 18.12
CA THR A 134 7.77 17.67 19.40
C THR A 134 6.28 17.86 19.14
N PRO A 135 5.38 17.00 19.69
CA PRO A 135 3.95 17.16 19.50
C PRO A 135 3.43 18.48 20.05
N SER A 136 2.54 19.13 19.34
CA SER A 136 2.00 20.46 19.68
C SER A 136 0.83 20.40 20.66
N ALA A 137 0.06 19.31 20.69
CA ALA A 137 -1.17 19.16 21.49
C ALA A 137 -1.26 17.83 22.26
N ALA A 138 -0.12 17.25 22.63
CA ALA A 138 -0.10 15.97 23.35
C ALA A 138 -0.89 16.01 24.68
N GLY A 139 -1.64 14.95 24.94
CA GLY A 139 -2.43 14.76 26.16
C GLY A 139 -3.68 15.63 26.27
N THR A 140 -4.12 16.29 25.20
CA THR A 140 -5.30 17.18 25.24
C THR A 140 -6.58 16.50 24.70
N GLY A 141 -6.45 15.35 24.03
CA GLY A 141 -7.55 14.59 23.45
C GLY A 141 -8.23 13.62 24.42
N GLN A 142 -9.29 12.98 23.96
CA GLN A 142 -10.03 11.97 24.69
C GLN A 142 -10.23 10.72 23.82
N ALA A 143 -10.09 9.54 24.41
CA ALA A 143 -10.34 8.29 23.74
C ALA A 143 -11.84 8.07 23.48
N ASN A 144 -12.20 7.79 22.23
CA ASN A 144 -13.57 7.44 21.85
C ASN A 144 -14.01 6.06 22.38
N ASN A 145 -13.03 5.17 22.64
CA ASN A 145 -13.27 3.84 23.20
C ASN A 145 -12.48 3.63 24.51
N PRO A 146 -12.95 4.19 25.63
CA PRO A 146 -12.26 4.07 26.92
C PRO A 146 -12.34 2.67 27.54
N SER A 147 -13.23 1.79 27.06
CA SER A 147 -13.37 0.41 27.61
C SER A 147 -12.16 -0.49 27.26
N GLY A 148 -11.39 -0.13 26.24
CA GLY A 148 -10.26 -0.92 25.75
C GLY A 148 -10.66 -2.18 24.97
N GLU A 149 -11.97 -2.51 24.84
CA GLU A 149 -12.43 -3.60 23.97
C GLU A 149 -12.29 -3.24 22.50
N TRP A 150 -11.93 -4.22 21.69
CA TRP A 150 -11.75 -4.04 20.23
C TRP A 150 -12.98 -4.57 19.47
N ARG A 151 -14.09 -3.82 19.52
CA ARG A 151 -15.42 -4.28 19.06
C ARG A 151 -15.63 -4.21 17.55
N SER A 152 -14.76 -3.54 16.82
CA SER A 152 -14.83 -3.36 15.37
C SER A 152 -13.45 -3.52 14.75
N TYR A 153 -13.35 -3.71 13.43
CA TYR A 153 -12.08 -3.84 12.72
C TYR A 153 -11.06 -2.75 13.08
N GLY A 154 -11.49 -1.50 13.15
CA GLY A 154 -10.66 -0.35 13.50
C GLY A 154 -10.74 0.05 14.99
N ALA A 155 -10.83 -0.89 15.92
CA ALA A 155 -11.10 -0.74 17.35
C ALA A 155 -12.54 -0.30 17.64
N SER A 156 -13.01 0.74 16.96
CA SER A 156 -14.36 1.30 17.05
C SER A 156 -14.94 1.56 15.66
N LYS A 157 -16.17 2.02 15.59
CA LYS A 157 -16.83 2.44 14.34
C LYS A 157 -16.17 3.64 13.68
N THR A 158 -15.36 4.40 14.44
CA THR A 158 -14.60 5.57 13.94
C THR A 158 -13.33 5.19 13.19
N GLY A 159 -12.84 3.94 13.36
CA GLY A 159 -11.70 3.42 12.59
C GLY A 159 -10.32 3.93 13.03
N THR A 160 -10.17 4.43 14.25
CA THR A 160 -8.92 5.03 14.74
C THR A 160 -7.82 4.02 15.08
N ARG A 161 -8.16 2.73 15.21
CA ARG A 161 -7.22 1.67 15.61
C ARG A 161 -6.46 2.01 16.91
N PHE A 162 -7.14 2.69 17.80
CA PHE A 162 -6.63 3.12 19.09
C PHE A 162 -7.26 2.32 20.24
N ALA A 163 -6.42 1.79 21.11
CA ALA A 163 -6.82 1.22 22.39
C ALA A 163 -6.34 2.12 23.53
N ALA A 164 -7.25 2.58 24.38
CA ALA A 164 -6.89 3.41 25.54
C ALA A 164 -6.09 2.65 26.62
N ALA A 165 -5.85 1.35 26.41
CA ALA A 165 -5.07 0.50 27.31
C ALA A 165 -3.62 0.98 27.42
N ASP A 166 -3.12 1.11 28.66
CA ASP A 166 -1.78 1.60 29.02
C ASP A 166 -0.97 0.60 29.86
N GLN A 167 -1.51 -0.61 30.08
CA GLN A 167 -0.83 -1.64 30.86
C GLN A 167 0.50 -2.07 30.24
N ILE A 168 0.58 -2.06 28.89
CA ILE A 168 1.82 -2.24 28.16
C ILE A 168 2.27 -0.86 27.69
N ASN A 169 3.48 -0.47 28.09
CA ASN A 169 4.04 0.85 27.86
C ASN A 169 5.58 0.77 27.71
N LEU A 170 6.26 1.89 27.53
CA LEU A 170 7.70 1.93 27.32
C LEU A 170 8.52 1.31 28.46
N ASP A 171 8.02 1.30 29.71
CA ASP A 171 8.75 0.76 30.85
C ASP A 171 8.75 -0.78 30.89
N ASN A 172 7.76 -1.45 30.27
CA ASN A 172 7.59 -2.89 30.37
C ASN A 172 7.47 -3.64 29.03
N VAL A 173 7.37 -2.96 27.90
CA VAL A 173 7.20 -3.58 26.59
C VAL A 173 8.32 -4.59 26.24
N THR A 174 9.52 -4.36 26.74
CA THR A 174 10.67 -5.28 26.55
C THR A 174 10.50 -6.64 27.24
N GLN A 175 9.49 -6.76 28.12
CA GLN A 175 9.15 -7.98 28.86
C GLN A 175 8.01 -8.77 28.20
N LEU A 176 7.51 -8.32 27.03
CA LEU A 176 6.46 -9.05 26.32
C LEU A 176 6.96 -10.42 25.86
N GLU A 177 6.14 -11.43 26.13
CA GLU A 177 6.35 -12.80 25.70
C GLU A 177 5.11 -13.32 24.98
N LYS A 178 5.30 -14.19 24.00
CA LYS A 178 4.20 -14.84 23.28
C LYS A 178 3.42 -15.76 24.23
N ALA A 179 2.18 -15.41 24.53
CA ALA A 179 1.32 -16.20 25.43
C ALA A 179 0.85 -17.51 24.77
N TRP A 180 0.44 -17.44 23.52
CA TRP A 180 -0.01 -18.59 22.74
C TRP A 180 0.11 -18.32 21.22
N GLU A 181 0.05 -19.39 20.44
CA GLU A 181 0.00 -19.37 18.97
C GLU A 181 -0.93 -20.47 18.50
N ILE A 182 -1.81 -20.18 17.55
CA ILE A 182 -2.67 -21.18 16.94
C ILE A 182 -2.46 -21.22 15.42
N ARG A 183 -2.75 -22.37 14.83
CA ARG A 183 -2.89 -22.54 13.39
C ARG A 183 -4.36 -22.70 13.06
N THR A 184 -4.89 -21.84 12.20
CA THR A 184 -6.29 -21.91 11.76
C THR A 184 -6.60 -23.19 10.99
N ARG A 185 -5.58 -23.83 10.40
CA ARG A 185 -5.66 -25.01 9.50
C ARG A 185 -6.45 -24.71 8.22
N VAL A 186 -6.62 -23.46 7.88
CA VAL A 186 -7.24 -23.00 6.63
C VAL A 186 -6.11 -22.47 5.74
N PRO A 187 -5.92 -23.03 4.53
CA PRO A 187 -4.92 -22.51 3.59
C PRO A 187 -5.35 -21.15 3.05
N GLY A 188 -4.37 -20.36 2.60
CA GLY A 188 -4.59 -19.05 2.01
C GLY A 188 -3.96 -17.91 2.82
N GLU A 189 -4.12 -16.70 2.33
CA GLU A 189 -3.64 -15.50 3.00
C GLU A 189 -4.50 -15.15 4.22
N PHE A 190 -3.86 -14.70 5.29
CA PHE A 190 -4.54 -14.25 6.50
C PHE A 190 -4.44 -12.71 6.59
N LYS A 191 -5.56 -12.03 6.34
CA LYS A 191 -5.70 -10.57 6.41
C LYS A 191 -6.68 -10.11 7.50
N GLY A 192 -7.24 -11.05 8.25
CA GLY A 192 -8.26 -10.76 9.26
C GLY A 192 -7.67 -10.11 10.50
N THR A 193 -8.21 -8.96 10.89
CA THR A 193 -8.03 -8.40 12.23
C THR A 193 -9.06 -9.02 13.14
N PRO A 194 -8.66 -9.62 14.27
CA PRO A 194 -9.61 -10.11 15.28
C PRO A 194 -10.42 -8.96 15.87
N ILE A 195 -11.59 -9.27 16.40
CA ILE A 195 -12.31 -8.40 17.35
C ILE A 195 -12.41 -9.08 18.70
N GLN A 196 -12.34 -8.29 19.77
CA GLN A 196 -12.49 -8.79 21.14
C GLN A 196 -13.75 -8.17 21.77
N VAL A 197 -14.66 -9.03 22.19
CA VAL A 197 -15.94 -8.64 22.81
C VAL A 197 -16.19 -9.49 24.04
N GLY A 198 -16.15 -8.88 25.21
CA GLY A 198 -16.24 -9.58 26.48
C GLY A 198 -15.10 -10.60 26.62
N ASP A 199 -15.46 -11.84 26.89
CA ASP A 199 -14.53 -12.96 27.07
C ASP A 199 -14.18 -13.72 25.78
N GLY A 200 -14.60 -13.22 24.59
CA GLY A 200 -14.41 -13.88 23.30
C GLY A 200 -13.55 -13.09 22.32
N LEU A 201 -12.72 -13.80 21.56
CA LEU A 201 -11.97 -13.31 20.42
C LEU A 201 -12.55 -13.91 19.13
N TYR A 202 -12.89 -13.07 18.16
CA TYR A 202 -13.55 -13.49 16.93
C TYR A 202 -12.76 -13.04 15.72
N LEU A 203 -12.54 -13.95 14.78
CA LEU A 203 -11.79 -13.67 13.55
C LEU A 203 -12.31 -14.51 12.39
N CYS A 204 -12.02 -14.10 11.16
CA CYS A 204 -12.26 -14.88 9.97
C CYS A 204 -10.97 -15.21 9.22
N THR A 205 -11.01 -16.31 8.46
CA THR A 205 -9.93 -16.76 7.57
C THR A 205 -10.18 -16.32 6.14
N GLY A 206 -9.21 -16.51 5.24
CA GLY A 206 -9.38 -16.22 3.81
C GLY A 206 -10.55 -16.95 3.15
N GLN A 207 -10.97 -18.08 3.70
CA GLN A 207 -12.16 -18.83 3.24
C GLN A 207 -13.44 -18.46 4.00
N ASN A 208 -13.49 -17.30 4.63
CA ASN A 208 -14.60 -16.79 5.44
C ASN A 208 -15.02 -17.70 6.60
N ILE A 209 -14.18 -18.66 6.99
CA ILE A 209 -14.43 -19.46 8.19
C ILE A 209 -14.29 -18.57 9.42
N ILE A 210 -15.31 -18.49 10.26
CA ILE A 210 -15.28 -17.73 11.52
C ILE A 210 -14.78 -18.63 12.63
N LEU A 211 -13.86 -18.10 13.44
CA LEU A 211 -13.36 -18.75 14.65
C LEU A 211 -13.72 -17.91 15.87
N SER A 212 -14.19 -18.56 16.92
CA SER A 212 -14.23 -18.00 18.27
C SER A 212 -13.14 -18.63 19.10
N LEU A 213 -12.30 -17.80 19.70
CA LEU A 213 -11.19 -18.22 20.52
C LEU A 213 -11.35 -17.69 21.95
N ASP A 214 -10.78 -18.42 22.89
CA ASP A 214 -10.53 -17.93 24.23
C ASP A 214 -9.33 -16.98 24.20
N PRO A 215 -9.44 -15.71 24.62
CA PRO A 215 -8.36 -14.74 24.52
C PRO A 215 -7.13 -15.06 25.39
N ASP A 216 -7.33 -15.76 26.53
CA ASP A 216 -6.25 -16.09 27.46
C ASP A 216 -5.40 -17.28 26.98
N THR A 217 -6.04 -18.25 26.32
CA THR A 217 -5.43 -19.55 25.99
C THR A 217 -5.29 -19.80 24.49
N GLY A 218 -5.96 -19.03 23.64
CA GLY A 218 -6.03 -19.27 22.21
C GLY A 218 -6.85 -20.50 21.80
N LEU A 219 -7.53 -21.18 22.78
CA LEU A 219 -8.31 -22.37 22.47
C LEU A 219 -9.56 -22.02 21.67
N GLU A 220 -9.80 -22.79 20.60
CA GLU A 220 -11.00 -22.65 19.77
C GLU A 220 -12.22 -23.08 20.56
N ARG A 221 -13.19 -22.16 20.74
CA ARG A 221 -14.48 -22.42 21.38
C ARG A 221 -15.48 -22.98 20.42
N TRP A 222 -15.56 -22.39 19.22
CA TRP A 222 -16.38 -22.86 18.12
C TRP A 222 -15.82 -22.39 16.77
N ARG A 223 -16.27 -23.03 15.72
CA ARG A 223 -15.94 -22.73 14.32
C ARG A 223 -17.21 -22.78 13.50
N PHE A 224 -17.40 -21.77 12.63
CA PHE A 224 -18.42 -21.76 11.60
C PHE A 224 -17.76 -21.77 10.23
N ASP A 225 -18.10 -22.76 9.40
CA ASP A 225 -17.65 -22.88 8.02
C ASP A 225 -18.85 -22.53 7.12
N PRO A 226 -18.79 -21.46 6.31
CA PRO A 226 -19.87 -21.08 5.40
C PRO A 226 -20.02 -22.00 4.19
N ASP A 227 -19.15 -23.00 4.03
CA ASP A 227 -19.11 -23.88 2.86
C ASP A 227 -19.17 -23.09 1.54
N LEU A 228 -18.11 -22.28 1.30
CA LEU A 228 -18.06 -21.40 0.13
C LEU A 228 -18.33 -22.19 -1.15
N GLN A 229 -19.37 -21.82 -1.86
CA GLN A 229 -19.65 -22.35 -3.19
C GLN A 229 -18.56 -21.88 -4.13
N SER A 230 -17.76 -22.80 -4.66
CA SER A 230 -16.48 -22.61 -5.32
C SER A 230 -16.50 -21.67 -6.54
N ALA A 231 -16.78 -20.40 -6.31
CA ALA A 231 -16.38 -19.36 -7.25
C ALA A 231 -14.88 -19.17 -7.04
N ARG A 232 -14.05 -19.56 -7.99
CA ARG A 232 -12.65 -19.14 -8.02
C ARG A 232 -12.66 -17.63 -8.20
N ILE A 233 -12.38 -16.92 -7.11
CA ILE A 233 -12.21 -15.48 -7.14
C ILE A 233 -10.93 -15.23 -7.91
N GLY A 234 -10.97 -14.33 -8.88
CA GLY A 234 -9.81 -14.00 -9.71
C GLY A 234 -8.68 -13.33 -8.92
N PHE A 235 -8.98 -12.82 -7.72
CA PHE A 235 -8.07 -12.31 -6.70
C PHE A 235 -8.14 -13.18 -5.44
N TRP A 236 -7.20 -13.01 -4.53
CA TRP A 236 -6.94 -13.86 -3.37
C TRP A 236 -8.17 -14.06 -2.46
N ASP A 237 -8.39 -15.30 -2.04
CA ASP A 237 -9.32 -15.63 -0.95
C ASP A 237 -8.95 -14.80 0.28
N THR A 238 -9.84 -13.90 0.71
CA THR A 238 -9.55 -13.03 1.83
C THR A 238 -10.80 -12.66 2.63
N CYS A 239 -10.64 -12.55 3.93
CA CYS A 239 -11.58 -11.91 4.84
C CYS A 239 -10.80 -10.97 5.75
N ARG A 240 -11.19 -9.70 5.83
CA ARG A 240 -10.51 -8.71 6.67
C ARG A 240 -10.99 -8.73 8.12
N GLY A 241 -12.21 -9.18 8.39
CA GLY A 241 -12.75 -9.24 9.74
C GLY A 241 -14.22 -9.64 9.81
N VAL A 242 -14.75 -9.59 11.00
CA VAL A 242 -16.16 -9.83 11.33
C VAL A 242 -16.74 -8.63 12.06
N THR A 243 -18.08 -8.54 12.12
CA THR A 243 -18.79 -7.45 12.79
C THR A 243 -19.62 -7.99 13.92
N TYR A 244 -19.53 -7.36 15.07
CA TYR A 244 -20.32 -7.67 16.26
C TYR A 244 -21.56 -6.77 16.33
N TYR A 245 -22.67 -7.35 16.77
CA TYR A 245 -23.92 -6.65 17.09
C TYR A 245 -24.57 -7.21 18.35
N ASP A 246 -24.90 -6.32 19.27
CA ASP A 246 -25.70 -6.58 20.44
C ASP A 246 -27.16 -6.18 20.15
N VAL A 247 -28.07 -7.15 20.16
CA VAL A 247 -29.48 -6.91 19.83
C VAL A 247 -30.14 -6.10 20.96
N PRO A 248 -30.60 -4.87 20.67
CA PRO A 248 -31.19 -4.03 21.69
C PRO A 248 -32.36 -4.71 22.43
N ASP A 249 -32.44 -4.50 23.72
CA ASP A 249 -33.54 -4.99 24.60
C ASP A 249 -33.75 -6.52 24.56
N SER A 250 -32.79 -7.29 24.00
CA SER A 250 -32.90 -8.75 23.98
C SER A 250 -32.62 -9.38 25.33
N ASN A 251 -33.20 -10.57 25.54
CA ASN A 251 -32.78 -11.38 26.69
C ASN A 251 -31.36 -11.94 26.43
N PRO A 252 -30.35 -11.63 27.25
CA PRO A 252 -28.98 -12.08 27.03
C PRO A 252 -28.81 -13.62 26.95
N SER A 253 -29.82 -14.40 27.39
CA SER A 253 -29.81 -15.86 27.31
C SER A 253 -30.54 -16.38 26.06
N ALA A 254 -31.15 -15.52 25.26
CA ALA A 254 -31.81 -15.95 24.01
C ALA A 254 -30.76 -16.26 22.92
N ASP A 255 -31.13 -17.18 22.02
CA ASP A 255 -30.34 -17.46 20.84
C ASP A 255 -30.24 -16.19 20.00
N CYS A 256 -29.05 -15.92 19.47
CA CYS A 256 -28.76 -14.73 18.63
C CYS A 256 -29.06 -13.37 19.31
N ALA A 257 -29.08 -13.29 20.65
CA ALA A 257 -29.12 -12.02 21.35
C ALA A 257 -27.86 -11.16 21.07
N GLU A 258 -26.74 -11.83 20.77
CA GLU A 258 -25.51 -11.23 20.30
C GLU A 258 -25.07 -11.94 19.00
N ARG A 259 -24.76 -11.18 17.98
CA ARG A 259 -24.49 -11.70 16.62
C ARG A 259 -23.10 -11.36 16.15
N ILE A 260 -22.53 -12.28 15.36
CA ILE A 260 -21.33 -12.04 14.54
C ILE A 260 -21.74 -12.12 13.08
N PHE A 261 -21.45 -11.07 12.33
CA PHE A 261 -21.69 -11.00 10.90
C PHE A 261 -20.41 -11.19 10.11
N THR A 262 -20.50 -11.89 8.99
CA THR A 262 -19.48 -11.94 7.96
C THR A 262 -20.12 -11.78 6.58
N ALA A 263 -19.43 -11.12 5.67
CA ALA A 263 -19.80 -11.14 4.26
C ALA A 263 -18.76 -11.99 3.51
N THR A 264 -19.23 -12.76 2.53
CA THR A 264 -18.43 -13.81 1.93
C THR A 264 -17.98 -13.49 0.50
N THR A 265 -16.97 -14.20 0.08
CA THR A 265 -16.43 -14.09 -1.28
C THR A 265 -17.31 -14.74 -2.35
N ASP A 266 -18.34 -15.49 -1.96
CA ASP A 266 -19.43 -15.95 -2.84
C ASP A 266 -20.70 -15.08 -2.72
N ALA A 267 -20.56 -13.83 -2.27
CA ALA A 267 -21.59 -12.80 -2.21
C ALA A 267 -22.80 -13.15 -1.30
N ARG A 268 -22.55 -13.69 -0.13
CA ARG A 268 -23.55 -13.84 0.94
C ARG A 268 -23.23 -12.95 2.12
N LEU A 269 -24.25 -12.54 2.87
CA LEU A 269 -24.12 -11.92 4.17
C LEU A 269 -24.72 -12.89 5.20
N ILE A 270 -23.95 -13.25 6.22
CA ILE A 270 -24.26 -14.33 7.17
C ILE A 270 -24.24 -13.77 8.59
N ALA A 271 -25.22 -14.19 9.40
CA ALA A 271 -25.33 -13.92 10.82
C ALA A 271 -25.21 -15.21 11.62
N VAL A 272 -24.29 -15.26 12.58
CA VAL A 272 -24.16 -16.38 13.54
C VAL A 272 -24.26 -15.88 14.98
N ASP A 273 -24.78 -16.76 15.85
CA ASP A 273 -24.83 -16.52 17.29
C ASP A 273 -23.41 -16.44 17.88
N LYS A 274 -23.12 -15.38 18.59
CA LYS A 274 -21.78 -15.12 19.18
C LYS A 274 -21.31 -16.23 20.12
N LYS A 275 -22.23 -16.89 20.86
CA LYS A 275 -21.90 -17.91 21.88
C LYS A 275 -21.66 -19.28 21.26
N THR A 276 -22.46 -19.63 20.23
CA THR A 276 -22.53 -21.00 19.71
C THR A 276 -21.93 -21.16 18.32
N GLY A 277 -21.81 -20.08 17.56
CA GLY A 277 -21.43 -20.11 16.15
C GLY A 277 -22.51 -20.68 15.22
N LEU A 278 -23.70 -20.95 15.71
CA LEU A 278 -24.83 -21.43 14.91
C LEU A 278 -25.47 -20.28 14.11
N PRO A 279 -25.96 -20.52 12.89
CA PRO A 279 -26.67 -19.50 12.12
C PRO A 279 -27.90 -18.96 12.83
N CYS A 280 -28.13 -17.65 12.77
CA CYS A 280 -29.27 -16.98 13.33
C CYS A 280 -30.50 -17.19 12.43
N ALA A 281 -31.40 -18.11 12.80
CA ALA A 281 -32.49 -18.56 11.96
C ALA A 281 -33.51 -17.45 11.59
N ASP A 282 -33.55 -16.36 12.31
CA ASP A 282 -34.38 -15.18 12.09
C ASP A 282 -33.77 -14.18 11.10
N PHE A 283 -32.51 -14.37 10.69
CA PHE A 283 -31.82 -13.55 9.71
C PHE A 283 -31.91 -14.19 8.31
N GLY A 284 -32.62 -13.56 7.39
CA GLY A 284 -32.78 -14.03 6.02
C GLY A 284 -33.37 -15.43 5.93
N VAL A 285 -32.68 -16.32 5.23
CA VAL A 285 -33.05 -17.75 5.13
C VAL A 285 -31.96 -18.57 5.82
N ASN A 286 -32.29 -19.16 6.96
CA ASN A 286 -31.34 -19.97 7.75
C ASN A 286 -30.03 -19.22 8.14
N GLY A 287 -30.10 -17.95 8.45
CA GLY A 287 -28.98 -17.15 8.88
C GLY A 287 -28.22 -16.45 7.76
N GLU A 288 -28.71 -16.45 6.53
CA GLU A 288 -28.02 -15.81 5.42
C GLU A 288 -28.95 -15.11 4.43
N ILE A 289 -28.39 -14.13 3.71
CA ILE A 289 -29.00 -13.46 2.55
C ILE A 289 -28.03 -13.43 1.37
N SER A 290 -28.58 -13.48 0.15
CA SER A 290 -27.80 -13.32 -1.08
C SER A 290 -27.59 -11.84 -1.41
N LEU A 291 -26.35 -11.45 -1.63
CA LEU A 291 -25.98 -10.11 -2.08
C LEU A 291 -26.09 -9.95 -3.61
N LEU A 292 -26.48 -10.99 -4.34
CA LEU A 292 -26.69 -10.95 -5.80
C LEU A 292 -28.09 -10.45 -6.19
N GLN A 293 -28.99 -10.25 -5.21
CA GLN A 293 -30.33 -9.74 -5.49
C GLN A 293 -30.26 -8.33 -6.11
N GLY A 294 -30.93 -8.14 -7.24
CA GLY A 294 -30.93 -6.88 -8.00
C GLY A 294 -29.67 -6.62 -8.83
N MET A 295 -28.68 -7.51 -8.82
CA MET A 295 -27.41 -7.33 -9.55
C MET A 295 -27.49 -7.79 -11.03
N GLY A 296 -28.57 -8.45 -11.44
CA GLY A 296 -28.69 -9.07 -12.75
C GLY A 296 -27.84 -10.32 -12.90
N GLU A 297 -27.39 -10.58 -14.13
CA GLU A 297 -26.46 -11.67 -14.39
C GLU A 297 -25.05 -11.27 -13.90
N VAL A 298 -24.51 -12.05 -12.98
CA VAL A 298 -23.17 -11.89 -12.43
C VAL A 298 -22.34 -13.13 -12.76
N ILE A 299 -21.23 -12.93 -13.44
CA ILE A 299 -20.24 -13.99 -13.67
C ILE A 299 -19.67 -14.40 -12.30
N PRO A 300 -19.62 -15.70 -11.95
CA PRO A 300 -19.06 -16.14 -10.69
C PRO A 300 -17.65 -15.57 -10.43
N GLY A 301 -17.45 -14.94 -9.27
CA GLY A 301 -16.21 -14.26 -8.91
C GLY A 301 -16.07 -12.81 -9.40
N PHE A 302 -17.07 -12.25 -10.10
CA PHE A 302 -17.04 -10.84 -10.52
C PHE A 302 -17.65 -9.88 -9.49
N TYR A 303 -18.36 -10.38 -8.50
CA TYR A 303 -18.81 -9.63 -7.33
C TYR A 303 -18.62 -10.46 -6.06
N PHE A 304 -17.95 -9.90 -5.08
CA PHE A 304 -17.62 -10.57 -3.82
C PHE A 304 -17.38 -9.53 -2.71
N VAL A 305 -17.32 -9.98 -1.45
CA VAL A 305 -17.07 -9.09 -0.31
C VAL A 305 -15.89 -9.60 0.49
N THR A 306 -15.00 -8.68 0.86
CA THR A 306 -13.78 -8.98 1.62
C THR A 306 -13.70 -8.20 2.93
N SER A 307 -14.50 -7.14 3.06
CA SER A 307 -14.52 -6.26 4.24
C SER A 307 -15.73 -6.57 5.12
N PRO A 308 -15.59 -6.51 6.44
CA PRO A 308 -16.73 -6.67 7.34
C PRO A 308 -17.73 -5.52 7.13
N PRO A 309 -19.05 -5.78 7.27
CA PRO A 309 -20.04 -4.72 7.27
C PRO A 309 -19.87 -3.76 8.47
N THR A 310 -20.36 -2.54 8.35
CA THR A 310 -20.38 -1.56 9.44
C THR A 310 -21.80 -1.36 9.91
N ILE A 311 -22.03 -1.31 11.23
CA ILE A 311 -23.34 -1.01 11.80
C ILE A 311 -23.40 0.47 12.19
N ALA A 312 -24.36 1.19 11.62
CA ALA A 312 -24.64 2.58 11.89
C ALA A 312 -26.15 2.77 12.17
N ASN A 313 -26.52 3.26 13.32
CA ASN A 313 -27.91 3.50 13.74
C ASN A 313 -28.83 2.30 13.45
N ASP A 314 -28.42 1.12 13.89
CA ASP A 314 -29.11 -0.16 13.69
C ASP A 314 -29.35 -0.57 12.22
N VAL A 315 -28.54 -0.05 11.31
CA VAL A 315 -28.47 -0.51 9.92
C VAL A 315 -27.11 -1.15 9.66
N LEU A 316 -27.12 -2.35 9.11
CA LEU A 316 -25.93 -3.13 8.70
C LEU A 316 -25.56 -2.77 7.28
N VAL A 317 -24.51 -1.96 7.10
CA VAL A 317 -24.13 -1.37 5.81
C VAL A 317 -22.91 -2.06 5.24
N LEU A 318 -22.95 -2.37 3.94
CA LEU A 318 -21.79 -2.88 3.20
C LEU A 318 -21.87 -2.53 1.71
N GLY A 319 -20.70 -2.43 1.10
CA GLY A 319 -20.50 -2.50 -0.34
C GLY A 319 -19.94 -3.86 -0.75
N GLY A 320 -19.41 -3.95 -1.95
CA GLY A 320 -18.74 -5.14 -2.45
C GLY A 320 -17.55 -4.77 -3.31
N TRP A 321 -16.75 -5.77 -3.61
CA TRP A 321 -15.68 -5.68 -4.58
C TRP A 321 -16.17 -6.21 -5.93
N VAL A 322 -15.92 -5.47 -6.98
CA VAL A 322 -16.12 -5.87 -8.36
C VAL A 322 -14.74 -6.25 -8.94
N LEU A 323 -14.69 -7.33 -9.72
CA LEU A 323 -13.45 -7.76 -10.40
C LEU A 323 -13.14 -6.76 -11.53
N ASP A 324 -12.31 -5.77 -11.25
CA ASP A 324 -12.01 -4.66 -12.12
C ASP A 324 -11.30 -5.06 -13.43
N ASN A 325 -11.35 -4.18 -14.44
CA ASN A 325 -10.61 -4.27 -15.70
C ASN A 325 -10.95 -5.43 -16.62
N GLN A 326 -12.07 -6.13 -16.40
CA GLN A 326 -12.49 -7.21 -17.30
C GLN A 326 -13.36 -6.69 -18.44
N MET A 327 -14.37 -5.86 -18.14
CA MET A 327 -15.31 -5.31 -19.11
C MET A 327 -15.98 -4.01 -18.65
N THR A 328 -16.67 -3.32 -19.56
CA THR A 328 -17.45 -2.11 -19.23
C THR A 328 -18.76 -2.42 -18.48
N GLU A 329 -19.31 -3.62 -18.65
CA GLU A 329 -20.56 -4.08 -18.05
C GLU A 329 -20.31 -4.90 -16.77
N GLU A 330 -19.35 -4.47 -15.94
CA GLU A 330 -19.10 -5.09 -14.64
C GLU A 330 -20.34 -4.99 -13.73
N PRO A 331 -20.47 -5.84 -12.71
CA PRO A 331 -21.53 -5.69 -11.71
C PRO A 331 -21.59 -4.31 -11.08
N SER A 332 -22.76 -3.94 -10.55
CA SER A 332 -22.93 -2.66 -9.85
C SER A 332 -22.09 -2.57 -8.58
N GLY A 333 -21.54 -1.39 -8.31
CA GLY A 333 -20.92 -1.04 -7.04
C GLY A 333 -21.90 -0.60 -5.94
N VAL A 334 -23.17 -0.93 -6.05
CA VAL A 334 -24.24 -0.54 -5.11
C VAL A 334 -23.87 -0.78 -3.66
N VAL A 335 -24.08 0.21 -2.80
CA VAL A 335 -23.96 0.09 -1.35
C VAL A 335 -25.34 -0.15 -0.74
N ARG A 336 -25.45 -1.08 0.20
CA ARG A 336 -26.74 -1.49 0.76
C ARG A 336 -26.73 -1.50 2.28
N GLY A 337 -27.83 -1.05 2.86
CA GLY A 337 -28.13 -1.16 4.27
C GLY A 337 -29.20 -2.20 4.53
N PHE A 338 -28.96 -3.10 5.48
CA PHE A 338 -29.87 -4.18 5.86
C PHE A 338 -30.24 -4.08 7.33
N ASN A 339 -31.43 -4.58 7.66
CA ASN A 339 -31.83 -4.76 9.04
C ASN A 339 -30.99 -5.88 9.71
N PRO A 340 -30.24 -5.61 10.80
CA PRO A 340 -29.36 -6.61 11.40
C PRO A 340 -30.12 -7.75 12.11
N LEU A 341 -31.43 -7.64 12.30
CA LEU A 341 -32.26 -8.69 12.89
C LEU A 341 -32.83 -9.61 11.83
N THR A 342 -33.39 -9.06 10.75
CA THR A 342 -34.14 -9.81 9.75
C THR A 342 -33.40 -10.08 8.44
N GLY A 343 -32.35 -9.29 8.16
CA GLY A 343 -31.68 -9.33 6.85
C GLY A 343 -32.44 -8.62 5.74
N GLU A 344 -33.58 -7.99 6.02
CA GLU A 344 -34.35 -7.24 5.04
C GLU A 344 -33.58 -5.99 4.58
N LEU A 345 -33.66 -5.67 3.28
CA LEU A 345 -33.08 -4.45 2.73
C LEU A 345 -33.81 -3.23 3.31
N VAL A 346 -33.05 -2.33 3.94
CA VAL A 346 -33.55 -1.04 4.43
C VAL A 346 -33.44 0.02 3.34
N TRP A 347 -32.26 0.09 2.71
CA TRP A 347 -32.00 0.97 1.59
C TRP A 347 -30.87 0.43 0.69
N ALA A 348 -30.84 0.95 -0.53
CA ALA A 348 -29.74 0.77 -1.48
C ALA A 348 -29.34 2.13 -2.07
N TRP A 349 -28.05 2.41 -2.12
CA TRP A 349 -27.52 3.55 -2.84
C TRP A 349 -26.94 3.05 -4.17
N ASP A 350 -27.76 3.21 -5.21
CA ASP A 350 -27.38 2.97 -6.62
C ASP A 350 -26.92 4.30 -7.22
N MET A 351 -25.63 4.43 -7.49
CA MET A 351 -25.00 5.68 -7.93
C MET A 351 -25.56 6.20 -9.27
N GLY A 352 -26.15 5.35 -10.09
CA GLY A 352 -26.82 5.73 -11.33
C GLY A 352 -28.31 6.03 -11.19
N ARG A 353 -28.90 5.76 -10.05
CA ARG A 353 -30.35 5.85 -9.79
C ARG A 353 -30.63 6.32 -8.35
N GLU A 354 -30.05 7.43 -7.94
CA GLU A 354 -30.19 7.97 -6.57
C GLU A 354 -31.63 8.33 -6.18
N ASP A 355 -32.52 8.44 -7.15
CA ASP A 355 -33.96 8.57 -6.94
C ASP A 355 -34.61 7.32 -6.31
N ARG A 356 -33.93 6.14 -6.39
CA ARG A 356 -34.39 4.86 -5.88
C ARG A 356 -33.49 4.36 -4.76
N THR A 357 -34.10 4.08 -3.62
CA THR A 357 -33.37 3.56 -2.44
C THR A 357 -33.77 2.11 -2.07
N GLY A 358 -34.40 1.40 -2.99
CA GLY A 358 -34.86 0.01 -2.81
C GLY A 358 -34.24 -0.96 -3.82
N LEU A 359 -34.84 -2.15 -3.90
CA LEU A 359 -34.53 -3.08 -4.98
C LEU A 359 -34.97 -2.50 -6.34
N PRO A 360 -34.26 -2.84 -7.44
CA PRO A 360 -34.74 -2.55 -8.79
C PRO A 360 -36.11 -3.19 -9.06
N GLU A 361 -36.86 -2.63 -10.00
CA GLU A 361 -38.12 -3.20 -10.43
C GLU A 361 -37.90 -4.54 -11.15
N GLU A 362 -38.97 -5.35 -11.27
CA GLU A 362 -38.86 -6.65 -11.94
C GLU A 362 -38.35 -6.47 -13.37
N GLY A 363 -37.25 -7.15 -13.70
CA GLY A 363 -36.58 -7.07 -15.01
C GLY A 363 -35.53 -5.92 -15.11
N GLU A 364 -35.37 -5.10 -14.08
CA GLU A 364 -34.29 -4.11 -13.98
C GLU A 364 -33.17 -4.61 -13.04
N ASN A 365 -32.03 -3.96 -13.13
CA ASN A 365 -30.86 -4.20 -12.27
C ASN A 365 -30.34 -2.88 -11.71
N TYR A 366 -29.54 -2.95 -10.66
CA TYR A 366 -28.69 -1.82 -10.25
C TYR A 366 -27.77 -1.40 -11.39
N THR A 367 -27.37 -0.13 -11.42
CA THR A 367 -26.54 0.45 -12.48
C THR A 367 -25.18 -0.23 -12.53
N ARG A 368 -24.86 -0.84 -13.67
CA ARG A 368 -23.62 -1.58 -13.88
C ARG A 368 -22.44 -0.65 -14.13
N GLY A 369 -21.21 -1.13 -13.83
CA GLY A 369 -19.96 -0.40 -14.07
C GLY A 369 -19.72 0.79 -13.15
N THR A 370 -20.58 1.02 -12.14
CA THR A 370 -20.42 2.08 -11.15
C THR A 370 -19.28 1.77 -10.17
N PRO A 371 -18.68 2.80 -9.54
CA PRO A 371 -17.65 2.64 -8.53
C PRO A 371 -18.06 1.62 -7.45
N ASN A 372 -17.13 0.77 -7.07
CA ASN A 372 -17.35 -0.22 -6.01
C ASN A 372 -16.87 0.28 -4.64
N VAL A 373 -17.23 -0.44 -3.56
CA VAL A 373 -16.79 -0.15 -2.19
C VAL A 373 -16.22 -1.41 -1.59
N TRP A 374 -14.96 -1.67 -1.88
CA TRP A 374 -14.26 -2.88 -1.45
C TRP A 374 -13.54 -2.72 -0.10
N SER A 375 -13.29 -1.46 0.30
CA SER A 375 -12.64 -1.17 1.57
C SER A 375 -13.67 -1.07 2.72
N LEU A 376 -13.18 -0.70 3.90
CA LEU A 376 -14.00 -0.58 5.11
C LEU A 376 -14.67 0.80 5.16
N THR A 377 -15.84 0.84 5.73
CA THR A 377 -16.58 2.08 6.03
C THR A 377 -16.40 2.47 7.49
N SER A 378 -16.72 3.72 7.84
CA SER A 378 -16.76 4.22 9.21
C SER A 378 -18.06 4.95 9.50
N ALA A 379 -18.47 5.02 10.75
CA ALA A 379 -19.77 5.60 11.14
C ALA A 379 -19.64 6.59 12.28
N ASP A 380 -20.39 7.69 12.19
CA ASP A 380 -20.66 8.63 13.25
C ASP A 380 -22.16 8.52 13.62
N GLU A 381 -22.46 7.86 14.75
CA GLU A 381 -23.83 7.63 15.19
C GLU A 381 -24.51 8.90 15.71
N GLU A 382 -23.74 9.89 16.17
CA GLU A 382 -24.29 11.20 16.62
C GLU A 382 -24.79 12.00 15.42
N LEU A 383 -24.02 12.02 14.32
CA LEU A 383 -24.42 12.69 13.09
C LEU A 383 -25.37 11.83 12.23
N GLY A 384 -25.51 10.54 12.52
CA GLY A 384 -26.27 9.58 11.73
C GLY A 384 -25.68 9.38 10.33
N LEU A 385 -24.35 9.43 10.21
CA LEU A 385 -23.65 9.34 8.93
C LEU A 385 -22.78 8.09 8.87
N ILE A 386 -22.70 7.51 7.67
CA ILE A 386 -21.69 6.49 7.31
C ILE A 386 -20.81 7.05 6.19
N TYR A 387 -19.50 6.87 6.33
CA TYR A 387 -18.47 7.35 5.42
C TYR A 387 -17.96 6.20 4.57
N VAL A 388 -18.13 6.33 3.26
CA VAL A 388 -17.96 5.27 2.28
C VAL A 388 -16.81 5.66 1.34
N PRO A 389 -15.68 4.94 1.37
CA PRO A 389 -14.58 5.16 0.44
C PRO A 389 -14.88 4.40 -0.86
N THR A 390 -15.01 5.11 -1.98
CA THR A 390 -15.32 4.49 -3.26
C THR A 390 -14.07 4.17 -4.06
N GLY A 391 -14.14 3.08 -4.81
CA GLY A 391 -13.20 2.75 -5.85
C GLY A 391 -13.45 3.53 -7.14
N ASN A 392 -12.95 3.00 -8.23
CA ASN A 392 -13.08 3.62 -9.54
C ASN A 392 -14.32 3.11 -10.30
N GLY A 393 -14.74 3.82 -11.35
CA GLY A 393 -15.67 3.32 -12.35
C GLY A 393 -14.95 2.36 -13.29
N THR A 394 -15.58 1.22 -13.62
CA THR A 394 -14.91 0.16 -14.39
C THR A 394 -14.97 0.36 -15.90
N PRO A 395 -13.90 0.04 -16.65
CA PRO A 395 -12.54 -0.32 -16.23
C PRO A 395 -11.71 0.89 -15.76
N ASP A 396 -10.64 0.63 -14.98
CA ASP A 396 -9.86 1.68 -14.30
C ASP A 396 -9.00 2.55 -15.22
N TYR A 397 -8.48 1.99 -16.32
CA TYR A 397 -7.41 2.64 -17.10
C TYR A 397 -7.89 3.25 -18.43
N PHE A 398 -9.19 3.24 -18.66
CA PHE A 398 -9.84 3.90 -19.78
C PHE A 398 -11.26 4.31 -19.40
N GLY A 399 -11.52 5.61 -19.37
CA GLY A 399 -12.78 6.21 -18.92
C GLY A 399 -13.63 6.82 -20.02
N GLY A 400 -13.20 6.84 -21.28
CA GLY A 400 -13.89 7.53 -22.38
C GLY A 400 -15.32 7.05 -22.67
N HIS A 401 -15.72 5.89 -22.13
CA HIS A 401 -17.08 5.35 -22.20
C HIS A 401 -17.95 5.68 -20.97
N ARG A 402 -17.35 6.19 -19.90
CA ARG A 402 -18.03 6.37 -18.62
C ARG A 402 -19.15 7.40 -18.71
N THR A 403 -20.24 7.11 -18.05
CA THR A 403 -21.34 8.04 -17.84
C THR A 403 -21.07 8.92 -16.63
N GLU A 404 -21.82 10.01 -16.47
CA GLU A 404 -21.76 10.87 -15.29
C GLU A 404 -21.95 10.08 -13.99
N ALA A 405 -22.87 9.11 -13.96
CA ALA A 405 -23.12 8.24 -12.83
C ALA A 405 -21.91 7.34 -12.45
N MET A 406 -21.10 6.96 -13.43
CA MET A 406 -19.88 6.16 -13.19
C MET A 406 -18.71 7.02 -12.71
N ASP A 407 -18.69 8.30 -13.06
CA ASP A 407 -17.55 9.19 -12.83
C ASP A 407 -17.73 10.09 -11.60
N GLN A 408 -18.98 10.46 -11.29
CA GLN A 408 -19.32 11.42 -10.23
C GLN A 408 -18.81 11.02 -8.85
N TYR A 409 -18.90 9.73 -8.51
CA TYR A 409 -18.50 9.23 -7.20
C TYR A 409 -17.25 8.33 -7.27
N ALA A 410 -16.57 8.27 -8.42
CA ALA A 410 -15.33 7.53 -8.54
C ALA A 410 -14.24 8.14 -7.66
N SER A 411 -13.42 7.28 -7.03
CA SER A 411 -12.25 7.67 -6.22
C SER A 411 -12.56 8.78 -5.22
N SER A 412 -13.64 8.60 -4.45
CA SER A 412 -14.23 9.60 -3.57
C SER A 412 -14.39 9.10 -2.13
N ILE A 413 -14.55 10.02 -1.22
CA ILE A 413 -15.20 9.78 0.07
C ILE A 413 -16.63 10.33 0.00
N VAL A 414 -17.60 9.50 0.36
CA VAL A 414 -19.01 9.86 0.34
C VAL A 414 -19.64 9.65 1.71
N ALA A 415 -20.29 10.65 2.26
CA ALA A 415 -21.09 10.51 3.47
C ALA A 415 -22.54 10.24 3.10
N LEU A 416 -23.06 9.11 3.56
CA LEU A 416 -24.46 8.74 3.41
C LEU A 416 -25.18 8.89 4.75
N ASP A 417 -26.45 9.29 4.68
CA ASP A 417 -27.36 9.18 5.82
C ASP A 417 -27.57 7.68 6.15
N ALA A 418 -27.20 7.29 7.35
CA ALA A 418 -27.18 5.87 7.75
C ALA A 418 -28.56 5.19 7.72
N GLY A 419 -29.63 5.95 7.96
CA GLY A 419 -30.99 5.44 7.96
C GLY A 419 -31.65 5.34 6.59
N THR A 420 -31.19 6.13 5.61
CA THR A 420 -31.86 6.25 4.30
C THR A 420 -30.99 5.95 3.09
N GLY A 421 -29.67 5.87 3.28
CA GLY A 421 -28.71 5.70 2.19
C GLY A 421 -28.56 6.90 1.25
N ARG A 422 -29.13 8.06 1.60
CA ARG A 422 -29.04 9.26 0.76
C ARG A 422 -27.71 9.96 0.97
N VAL A 423 -27.11 10.43 -0.12
CA VAL A 423 -25.88 11.24 -0.10
C VAL A 423 -26.13 12.55 0.67
N ARG A 424 -25.27 12.83 1.63
CA ARG A 424 -25.23 14.09 2.37
C ARG A 424 -24.18 15.04 1.78
N TRP A 425 -23.00 14.48 1.48
CA TRP A 425 -21.93 15.17 0.77
C TRP A 425 -20.97 14.14 0.14
N SER A 426 -20.19 14.58 -0.81
CA SER A 426 -19.09 13.80 -1.41
C SER A 426 -17.88 14.68 -1.67
N PHE A 427 -16.69 14.11 -1.56
CA PHE A 427 -15.44 14.74 -1.93
C PHE A 427 -14.63 13.78 -2.80
N GLN A 428 -14.37 14.17 -4.05
CA GLN A 428 -13.63 13.36 -5.01
C GLN A 428 -12.13 13.62 -4.85
N THR A 429 -11.34 12.58 -4.58
CA THR A 429 -9.89 12.68 -4.38
C THR A 429 -9.12 12.63 -5.71
N THR A 430 -9.73 12.09 -6.75
CA THR A 430 -9.16 12.02 -8.11
C THR A 430 -10.29 12.18 -9.14
N HIS A 431 -10.26 13.28 -9.90
CA HIS A 431 -11.26 13.54 -10.95
C HIS A 431 -10.99 12.66 -12.17
N HIS A 432 -12.04 12.04 -12.70
CA HIS A 432 -11.97 11.16 -13.87
C HIS A 432 -10.77 10.22 -13.79
N ASP A 433 -10.78 9.38 -12.76
CA ASP A 433 -9.65 8.50 -12.43
C ASP A 433 -9.40 7.46 -13.52
N ILE A 434 -8.26 7.55 -14.19
CA ILE A 434 -7.73 6.60 -15.17
C ILE A 434 -6.40 6.00 -14.72
N TRP A 435 -6.13 6.01 -13.41
CA TRP A 435 -4.89 5.56 -12.79
C TRP A 435 -5.09 4.41 -11.79
N ASP A 436 -6.35 4.04 -11.47
CA ASP A 436 -6.67 3.11 -10.38
C ASP A 436 -6.26 3.71 -9.00
N TYR A 437 -6.62 4.99 -8.79
CA TYR A 437 -6.33 5.72 -7.55
C TYR A 437 -7.54 5.85 -6.62
N ASP A 438 -8.31 4.75 -6.49
CA ASP A 438 -9.41 4.63 -5.53
C ASP A 438 -9.02 5.10 -4.13
N VAL A 439 -10.02 5.37 -3.31
CA VAL A 439 -9.86 5.54 -1.88
C VAL A 439 -9.83 4.15 -1.22
N PRO A 440 -8.63 3.59 -0.93
CA PRO A 440 -8.51 2.18 -0.53
C PRO A 440 -8.64 1.99 0.97
N SER A 441 -8.66 3.07 1.72
CA SER A 441 -8.48 3.10 3.17
C SER A 441 -9.81 3.30 3.88
N GLN A 442 -9.94 2.74 5.10
CA GLN A 442 -11.03 3.09 6.00
C GLN A 442 -10.94 4.57 6.35
N PRO A 443 -11.98 5.38 6.12
CA PRO A 443 -12.04 6.75 6.61
C PRO A 443 -11.91 6.77 8.13
N THR A 444 -11.03 7.61 8.69
CA THR A 444 -10.79 7.62 10.14
C THR A 444 -11.39 8.89 10.75
N LEU A 445 -12.33 8.72 11.69
CA LEU A 445 -13.06 9.83 12.30
C LEU A 445 -12.39 10.23 13.61
N VAL A 446 -12.06 11.52 13.72
CA VAL A 446 -11.33 12.07 14.89
C VAL A 446 -11.84 13.47 15.24
N ASP A 447 -11.70 13.84 16.49
CA ASP A 447 -11.87 15.21 16.95
C ASP A 447 -10.47 15.81 17.20
N ILE A 448 -10.13 16.86 16.47
CA ILE A 448 -8.78 17.44 16.47
C ILE A 448 -8.80 18.95 16.76
N PRO A 449 -7.80 19.47 17.47
CA PRO A 449 -7.62 20.91 17.62
C PRO A 449 -7.00 21.50 16.36
N VAL A 450 -7.73 22.39 15.70
CA VAL A 450 -7.24 23.19 14.57
C VAL A 450 -7.47 24.66 14.93
N ASP A 451 -6.42 25.47 14.91
CA ASP A 451 -6.47 26.88 15.29
C ASP A 451 -7.14 27.13 16.66
N GLY A 452 -6.93 26.21 17.61
CA GLY A 452 -7.49 26.29 18.97
C GLY A 452 -8.98 25.93 19.08
N VAL A 453 -9.59 25.42 18.01
CA VAL A 453 -10.98 24.95 17.98
C VAL A 453 -11.00 23.45 17.69
N ILE A 454 -11.80 22.68 18.46
CA ILE A 454 -12.00 21.26 18.16
C ILE A 454 -12.89 21.13 16.93
N ARG A 455 -12.37 20.43 15.90
CA ARG A 455 -13.08 20.15 14.65
C ARG A 455 -13.40 18.65 14.57
N LYS A 456 -14.63 18.32 14.19
CA LYS A 456 -15.04 16.98 13.83
C LYS A 456 -14.47 16.65 12.45
N ALA A 457 -13.42 15.85 12.39
CA ALA A 457 -12.71 15.58 11.14
C ALA A 457 -12.87 14.14 10.65
N VAL A 458 -12.78 13.94 9.35
CA VAL A 458 -12.53 12.65 8.70
C VAL A 458 -11.19 12.71 7.97
N ILE A 459 -10.32 11.76 8.29
CA ILE A 459 -9.03 11.54 7.63
C ILE A 459 -9.24 10.57 6.47
N VAL A 460 -8.81 10.95 5.28
CA VAL A 460 -8.97 10.18 4.03
C VAL A 460 -7.59 9.91 3.41
N PRO A 461 -6.95 8.78 3.74
CA PRO A 461 -5.71 8.35 3.10
C PRO A 461 -6.00 7.78 1.70
N THR A 462 -5.12 8.08 0.73
CA THR A 462 -5.33 7.74 -0.68
C THR A 462 -4.18 6.93 -1.29
N LYS A 463 -4.43 6.21 -2.37
CA LYS A 463 -3.38 5.55 -3.18
C LYS A 463 -2.33 6.55 -3.70
N ARG A 464 -2.66 7.83 -3.79
CA ARG A 464 -1.73 8.89 -4.21
C ARG A 464 -0.67 9.27 -3.16
N ALA A 465 -0.66 8.59 -2.00
CA ALA A 465 0.17 8.95 -0.83
C ALA A 465 -0.12 10.35 -0.29
N GLU A 466 -1.34 10.80 -0.43
CA GLU A 466 -1.87 12.05 0.13
C GLU A 466 -2.96 11.73 1.15
N VAL A 467 -3.08 12.58 2.14
CA VAL A 467 -4.11 12.51 3.16
C VAL A 467 -4.95 13.76 3.09
N PHE A 468 -6.25 13.61 2.81
CA PHE A 468 -7.19 14.72 2.92
C PHE A 468 -7.79 14.75 4.33
N LEU A 469 -7.90 15.95 4.89
CA LEU A 469 -8.50 16.19 6.18
C LEU A 469 -9.74 17.05 5.98
N LEU A 470 -10.93 16.44 6.13
CA LEU A 470 -12.20 17.09 5.82
C LEU A 470 -13.04 17.21 7.09
N ASP A 471 -13.90 18.22 7.13
CA ASP A 471 -14.96 18.33 8.12
C ASP A 471 -15.98 17.20 7.88
N ARG A 472 -16.17 16.32 8.87
CA ARG A 472 -16.95 15.10 8.66
C ARG A 472 -18.47 15.33 8.58
N GLU A 473 -18.95 16.53 8.96
CA GLU A 473 -20.35 16.90 8.85
C GLU A 473 -20.69 17.46 7.45
N THR A 474 -19.75 18.21 6.84
CA THR A 474 -19.99 18.96 5.61
C THR A 474 -19.20 18.48 4.40
N GLY A 475 -18.11 17.73 4.59
CA GLY A 475 -17.18 17.34 3.53
C GLY A 475 -16.20 18.43 3.09
N GLU A 476 -16.30 19.63 3.67
CA GLU A 476 -15.40 20.73 3.33
C GLU A 476 -13.97 20.46 3.84
N PRO A 477 -12.93 20.78 3.05
CA PRO A 477 -11.55 20.63 3.50
C PRO A 477 -11.25 21.48 4.75
N ILE A 478 -10.69 20.85 5.80
CA ILE A 478 -10.18 21.53 6.99
C ILE A 478 -8.80 22.14 6.69
N THR A 479 -7.98 21.44 5.93
CA THR A 479 -6.68 21.89 5.47
C THR A 479 -6.71 22.24 3.99
N GLU A 480 -5.76 23.06 3.53
CA GLU A 480 -5.75 23.55 2.16
C GLU A 480 -5.70 22.41 1.12
N VAL A 481 -6.60 22.44 0.17
CA VAL A 481 -6.63 21.62 -1.04
C VAL A 481 -6.52 22.52 -2.25
N ALA A 482 -5.58 22.24 -3.14
CA ALA A 482 -5.34 23.02 -4.35
C ALA A 482 -5.66 22.20 -5.60
N GLU A 483 -6.41 22.81 -6.54
CA GLU A 483 -6.60 22.27 -7.89
C GLU A 483 -5.36 22.55 -8.73
N ILE A 484 -4.59 21.49 -9.07
CA ILE A 484 -3.34 21.61 -9.80
C ILE A 484 -3.48 20.95 -11.18
N ALA A 485 -3.02 21.67 -12.22
CA ALA A 485 -3.02 21.17 -13.60
C ALA A 485 -2.16 19.93 -13.74
N THR A 486 -2.66 18.94 -14.48
CA THR A 486 -2.04 17.62 -14.65
C THR A 486 -1.73 17.34 -16.13
N PRO A 487 -0.81 16.39 -16.41
CA PRO A 487 -0.53 15.96 -17.78
C PRO A 487 -1.80 15.47 -18.49
N GLN A 488 -1.96 15.87 -19.74
CA GLN A 488 -3.13 15.52 -20.55
C GLN A 488 -2.87 14.25 -21.38
N THR A 489 -3.89 13.43 -21.56
CA THR A 489 -3.80 12.21 -22.37
C THR A 489 -3.69 12.53 -23.86
N ASP A 490 -3.01 11.65 -24.59
CA ASP A 490 -2.94 11.61 -26.06
C ASP A 490 -3.71 10.42 -26.66
N ILE A 491 -4.42 9.67 -25.82
CA ILE A 491 -5.21 8.51 -26.21
C ILE A 491 -6.53 8.94 -26.84
N PRO A 492 -6.83 8.49 -28.08
CA PRO A 492 -8.11 8.79 -28.72
C PRO A 492 -9.30 8.32 -27.89
N GLU A 493 -10.37 9.13 -27.87
CA GLU A 493 -11.63 8.86 -27.16
C GLU A 493 -11.50 8.87 -25.62
N GLU A 494 -10.33 9.28 -25.09
CA GLU A 494 -10.08 9.47 -23.67
C GLU A 494 -9.83 10.95 -23.37
N TYR A 495 -10.07 11.37 -22.11
CA TYR A 495 -9.68 12.68 -21.61
C TYR A 495 -9.06 12.57 -20.22
N THR A 496 -8.35 13.60 -19.81
CA THR A 496 -7.92 13.79 -18.42
C THR A 496 -8.57 15.04 -17.88
N ALA A 497 -9.02 15.03 -16.62
CA ALA A 497 -9.49 16.24 -15.97
C ALA A 497 -8.40 17.33 -16.06
N PRO A 498 -8.74 18.59 -16.33
CA PRO A 498 -7.77 19.67 -16.49
C PRO A 498 -6.91 19.90 -15.26
N THR A 499 -7.50 19.70 -14.08
CA THR A 499 -6.87 19.81 -12.77
C THR A 499 -7.24 18.62 -11.91
N GLN A 500 -6.48 18.44 -10.85
CA GLN A 500 -6.73 17.43 -9.83
C GLN A 500 -6.55 18.05 -8.43
N PRO A 501 -7.32 17.60 -7.43
CA PRO A 501 -7.18 18.08 -6.07
C PRO A 501 -5.88 17.52 -5.44
N PHE A 502 -5.05 18.39 -4.86
CA PHE A 502 -3.87 18.04 -4.09
C PHE A 502 -4.02 18.54 -2.65
N SER A 503 -3.74 17.67 -1.69
CA SER A 503 -3.76 18.00 -0.26
C SER A 503 -2.50 18.75 0.13
N VAL A 504 -2.44 20.06 -0.16
CA VAL A 504 -1.24 20.89 0.08
C VAL A 504 -1.12 21.36 1.53
N GLY A 505 -2.19 21.32 2.30
CA GLY A 505 -2.20 21.66 3.73
C GLY A 505 -1.82 20.48 4.66
N MET A 506 -1.60 19.28 4.10
CA MET A 506 -1.10 18.11 4.82
C MET A 506 0.23 17.66 4.21
N PRO A 507 1.10 16.93 4.97
CA PRO A 507 2.31 16.40 4.40
C PRO A 507 2.01 15.39 3.28
N SER A 508 2.75 15.48 2.18
CA SER A 508 2.76 14.43 1.15
C SER A 508 3.75 13.33 1.53
N PHE A 509 3.33 12.08 1.37
CA PHE A 509 4.18 10.91 1.59
C PHE A 509 4.77 10.37 0.28
N ALA A 510 4.34 10.88 -0.88
CA ALA A 510 5.00 10.61 -2.14
C ALA A 510 6.37 11.32 -2.18
N ARG A 511 7.31 10.75 -2.93
CA ARG A 511 8.54 11.45 -3.28
C ARG A 511 8.22 12.58 -4.27
N ALA A 512 9.14 13.49 -4.42
CA ALA A 512 9.10 14.47 -5.50
C ALA A 512 9.07 13.79 -6.89
N THR A 513 8.85 14.56 -7.94
CA THR A 513 8.88 14.07 -9.32
C THR A 513 10.17 13.29 -9.59
N LEU A 514 10.01 12.04 -10.07
CA LEU A 514 11.13 11.16 -10.35
C LEU A 514 11.95 11.62 -11.56
N THR A 515 13.24 11.36 -11.52
CA THR A 515 14.19 11.60 -12.60
C THR A 515 14.94 10.32 -12.97
N GLU A 516 15.73 10.35 -14.02
CA GLU A 516 16.60 9.21 -14.37
C GLU A 516 17.59 8.89 -13.25
N ALA A 517 18.01 9.88 -12.46
CA ALA A 517 18.95 9.70 -11.36
C ALA A 517 18.35 8.84 -10.22
N ASP A 518 17.04 8.88 -10.02
CA ASP A 518 16.34 8.10 -8.99
C ASP A 518 16.22 6.61 -9.34
N MET A 519 16.55 6.25 -10.60
CA MET A 519 16.49 4.86 -11.04
C MET A 519 17.60 4.05 -10.38
N TRP A 520 17.20 2.91 -9.82
CA TRP A 520 18.02 2.07 -8.98
C TRP A 520 18.14 0.63 -9.53
N GLY A 521 18.94 -0.16 -8.92
CA GLY A 521 19.18 -1.58 -9.14
C GLY A 521 20.30 -2.05 -8.23
N ILE A 522 20.47 -3.35 -8.06
CA ILE A 522 21.50 -3.90 -7.14
C ILE A 522 22.90 -3.76 -7.76
N THR A 523 22.98 -3.77 -9.08
CA THR A 523 24.23 -3.66 -9.83
C THR A 523 24.17 -2.52 -10.87
N PRO A 524 25.31 -2.08 -11.41
CA PRO A 524 25.29 -1.10 -12.51
C PRO A 524 24.52 -1.56 -13.74
N PHE A 525 24.39 -2.88 -13.95
CA PHE A 525 23.64 -3.44 -15.09
C PHE A 525 22.14 -3.28 -14.90
N ASP A 526 21.64 -3.60 -13.71
CA ASP A 526 20.23 -3.44 -13.37
C ASP A 526 19.84 -1.98 -13.43
N GLN A 527 20.69 -1.12 -12.84
CA GLN A 527 20.46 0.32 -12.84
C GLN A 527 20.42 0.87 -14.28
N ALA A 528 21.34 0.47 -15.15
CA ALA A 528 21.32 0.87 -16.56
C ALA A 528 20.05 0.39 -17.28
N ALA A 529 19.57 -0.82 -16.97
CA ALA A 529 18.33 -1.35 -17.52
C ALA A 529 17.10 -0.56 -17.02
N CYS A 530 17.03 -0.25 -15.73
CA CYS A 530 15.97 0.57 -15.14
C CYS A 530 15.95 1.99 -15.74
N ARG A 531 17.12 2.62 -15.90
CA ARG A 531 17.25 3.94 -16.55
C ARG A 531 16.76 3.89 -18.00
N LEU A 532 17.13 2.86 -18.76
CA LEU A 532 16.67 2.68 -20.13
C LEU A 532 15.15 2.51 -20.21
N GLN A 533 14.56 1.72 -19.32
CA GLN A 533 13.10 1.56 -19.23
C GLN A 533 12.44 2.90 -18.93
N PHE A 534 12.91 3.62 -17.90
CA PHE A 534 12.42 4.95 -17.52
C PHE A 534 12.46 5.94 -18.71
N LYS A 535 13.57 6.00 -19.45
CA LYS A 535 13.72 6.90 -20.60
C LYS A 535 12.83 6.55 -21.80
N ARG A 536 12.31 5.34 -21.86
CA ARG A 536 11.41 4.89 -22.94
C ARG A 536 9.94 5.06 -22.60
N MET A 537 9.59 5.04 -21.31
CA MET A 537 8.23 5.24 -20.84
C MET A 537 7.86 6.73 -20.85
N ARG A 538 6.57 7.00 -20.92
CA ARG A 538 6.02 8.33 -20.64
C ARG A 538 6.04 8.59 -19.13
N TYR A 539 6.66 9.67 -18.71
CA TYR A 539 6.61 10.16 -17.33
C TYR A 539 6.76 11.68 -17.32
N GLU A 540 5.73 12.38 -16.87
CA GLU A 540 5.64 13.84 -16.82
C GLU A 540 5.38 14.34 -15.38
N GLY A 541 5.59 13.47 -14.39
CA GLY A 541 5.32 13.71 -12.99
C GLY A 541 4.10 12.94 -12.48
N PRO A 542 3.55 13.33 -11.31
CA PRO A 542 2.34 12.73 -10.78
C PRO A 542 1.19 12.75 -11.79
N LEU A 543 0.35 11.71 -11.76
CA LEU A 543 -0.83 11.60 -12.63
C LEU A 543 -0.51 11.65 -14.14
N THR A 544 0.66 11.18 -14.55
CA THR A 544 0.94 10.91 -15.97
C THR A 544 -0.09 9.90 -16.50
N PRO A 545 -0.89 10.24 -17.53
CA PRO A 545 -1.94 9.35 -18.02
C PRO A 545 -1.39 8.09 -18.70
N PRO A 546 -2.18 7.01 -18.76
CA PRO A 546 -1.78 5.79 -19.45
C PRO A 546 -1.58 6.04 -20.95
N THR A 547 -0.65 5.30 -21.56
CA THR A 547 -0.37 5.38 -23.01
C THR A 547 -0.06 4.00 -23.57
N THR A 548 0.03 3.92 -24.90
CA THR A 548 0.43 2.72 -25.63
C THR A 548 1.97 2.58 -25.70
N GLY A 549 2.49 1.72 -26.53
CA GLY A 549 3.93 1.56 -26.78
C GLY A 549 4.69 1.00 -25.58
N TYR A 550 5.58 1.77 -25.00
CA TYR A 550 6.32 1.38 -23.80
C TYR A 550 5.54 1.58 -22.51
N GLY A 551 4.36 2.25 -22.54
CA GLY A 551 3.53 2.57 -21.41
C GLY A 551 3.98 3.80 -20.63
N SER A 552 3.26 4.08 -19.55
CA SER A 552 3.53 5.17 -18.62
C SER A 552 4.07 4.62 -17.30
N LEU A 553 4.92 5.40 -16.64
CA LEU A 553 5.33 5.14 -15.27
C LEU A 553 4.36 5.82 -14.32
N TYR A 554 3.73 5.05 -13.42
CA TYR A 554 2.89 5.54 -12.33
C TYR A 554 3.69 5.60 -11.04
N TYR A 555 3.62 6.73 -10.36
CA TYR A 555 4.20 6.88 -9.03
C TYR A 555 3.37 7.86 -8.18
N PRO A 556 2.88 7.40 -7.01
CA PRO A 556 2.87 6.00 -6.55
C PRO A 556 2.23 5.08 -7.56
N GLY A 557 2.59 3.78 -7.54
CA GLY A 557 2.03 2.81 -8.48
C GLY A 557 0.59 2.42 -8.16
N VAL A 558 0.05 1.46 -8.89
CA VAL A 558 -1.36 1.00 -8.75
C VAL A 558 -1.68 0.39 -7.38
N ALA A 559 -0.70 -0.15 -6.68
CA ALA A 559 -0.86 -0.57 -5.29
C ALA A 559 -0.98 0.61 -4.31
N GLY A 560 -0.70 1.82 -4.80
CA GLY A 560 -0.77 3.06 -4.03
C GLY A 560 0.39 3.28 -3.07
N GLY A 561 0.50 4.52 -2.59
CA GLY A 561 1.39 4.88 -1.50
C GLY A 561 0.79 4.55 -0.13
N MET A 562 -0.54 4.51 -0.04
CA MET A 562 -1.31 3.96 1.09
C MET A 562 -2.35 3.00 0.53
N ASN A 563 -2.79 2.03 1.35
CA ASN A 563 -3.77 1.04 0.93
C ASN A 563 -4.70 0.67 2.11
N TRP A 564 -5.40 -0.45 2.03
CA TRP A 564 -6.46 -0.88 2.97
C TRP A 564 -6.04 -0.95 4.45
N GLY A 565 -4.75 -0.98 4.78
CA GLY A 565 -4.25 -0.87 6.16
C GLY A 565 -4.67 0.43 6.85
N SER A 566 -4.95 1.48 6.08
CA SER A 566 -5.37 2.80 6.57
C SER A 566 -4.36 3.45 7.52
N VAL A 567 -4.78 4.46 8.25
CA VAL A 567 -4.00 5.08 9.31
C VAL A 567 -4.49 4.62 10.69
N ALA A 568 -3.64 4.77 11.71
CA ALA A 568 -4.07 4.70 13.10
C ALA A 568 -3.89 6.06 13.76
N VAL A 569 -4.68 6.38 14.79
CA VAL A 569 -4.62 7.68 15.45
C VAL A 569 -4.58 7.51 16.95
N ASP A 570 -3.53 8.04 17.57
CA ASP A 570 -3.53 8.27 19.01
C ASP A 570 -4.47 9.45 19.30
N GLU A 571 -5.66 9.14 19.74
CA GLU A 571 -6.73 10.10 20.00
C GLU A 571 -6.40 11.07 21.16
N VAL A 572 -5.56 10.64 22.09
CA VAL A 572 -5.16 11.42 23.27
C VAL A 572 -4.11 12.45 22.91
N ASN A 573 -3.19 12.09 22.06
CA ASN A 573 -2.06 12.93 21.65
C ASN A 573 -2.24 13.60 20.29
N HIS A 574 -3.36 13.33 19.60
CA HIS A 574 -3.67 13.79 18.23
C HIS A 574 -2.58 13.44 17.21
N LEU A 575 -2.03 12.22 17.32
CA LEU A 575 -0.96 11.74 16.45
C LEU A 575 -1.50 10.71 15.45
N MET A 576 -1.32 10.97 14.16
CA MET A 576 -1.68 10.04 13.09
C MET A 576 -0.48 9.21 12.70
N VAL A 577 -0.60 7.90 12.79
CA VAL A 577 0.40 6.91 12.35
C VAL A 577 0.08 6.49 10.92
N VAL A 578 1.04 6.67 10.03
CA VAL A 578 0.90 6.43 8.59
C VAL A 578 1.95 5.44 8.13
N ASN A 579 1.52 4.39 7.44
CA ASN A 579 2.39 3.50 6.69
C ASN A 579 2.31 3.81 5.20
N THR A 580 3.45 3.95 4.56
CA THR A 580 3.52 4.30 3.14
C THR A 580 4.39 3.35 2.34
N MET A 581 4.11 3.26 1.02
CA MET A 581 4.84 2.42 0.08
C MET A 581 5.32 3.24 -1.12
N HIS A 582 6.52 2.90 -1.60
CA HIS A 582 7.15 3.51 -2.77
C HIS A 582 7.36 2.45 -3.85
N ASN A 583 6.27 2.09 -4.51
CA ASN A 583 6.22 0.99 -5.46
C ASN A 583 5.70 1.44 -6.84
N PRO A 584 6.56 2.02 -7.71
CA PRO A 584 6.14 2.44 -9.04
C PRO A 584 5.61 1.28 -9.87
N SER A 585 4.67 1.58 -10.77
CA SER A 585 4.12 0.62 -11.71
C SER A 585 4.28 1.09 -13.15
N VAL A 586 4.43 0.13 -14.06
CA VAL A 586 4.34 0.37 -15.50
C VAL A 586 2.94 0.03 -15.95
N VAL A 587 2.24 0.99 -16.53
CA VAL A 587 0.89 0.79 -17.09
C VAL A 587 0.93 1.06 -18.59
N ARG A 588 0.41 0.12 -19.37
CA ARG A 588 0.41 0.19 -20.81
C ARG A 588 -0.95 -0.19 -21.38
N LEU A 589 -1.53 0.69 -22.16
CA LEU A 589 -2.71 0.39 -22.95
C LEU A 589 -2.32 -0.46 -24.17
N ILE A 590 -3.09 -1.51 -24.43
CA ILE A 590 -2.88 -2.44 -25.52
C ILE A 590 -4.04 -2.26 -26.50
N PRO A 591 -3.80 -1.85 -27.75
CA PRO A 591 -4.85 -1.74 -28.75
C PRO A 591 -5.68 -3.02 -28.84
N ARG A 592 -6.99 -2.90 -29.06
CA ARG A 592 -7.93 -4.03 -28.98
C ARG A 592 -7.55 -5.20 -29.91
N ASP A 593 -7.02 -4.94 -31.08
CA ASP A 593 -6.59 -5.94 -32.04
C ASP A 593 -5.29 -6.66 -31.63
N GLU A 594 -4.54 -6.11 -30.66
CA GLU A 594 -3.32 -6.71 -30.09
C GLU A 594 -3.60 -7.46 -28.77
N VAL A 595 -4.81 -7.37 -28.20
CA VAL A 595 -5.16 -8.03 -26.96
C VAL A 595 -5.24 -9.54 -27.16
N THR A 596 -4.45 -10.29 -26.41
CA THR A 596 -4.45 -11.78 -26.38
C THR A 596 -4.37 -12.25 -24.95
N ASP A 597 -4.63 -13.53 -24.69
CA ASP A 597 -4.50 -14.09 -23.32
C ASP A 597 -3.08 -13.89 -22.74
N SER A 598 -2.06 -13.86 -23.62
CA SER A 598 -0.67 -13.61 -23.19
C SER A 598 -0.36 -12.13 -22.88
N THR A 599 -1.21 -11.19 -23.29
CA THR A 599 -1.04 -9.75 -22.99
C THR A 599 -1.66 -9.35 -21.66
N GLN A 600 -2.46 -10.22 -21.04
CA GLN A 600 -3.15 -10.01 -19.75
C GLN A 600 -2.29 -10.43 -18.55
N PHE A 601 -0.96 -10.32 -18.66
CA PHE A 601 -0.07 -10.63 -17.56
C PHE A 601 0.04 -9.46 -16.58
N GLY A 602 0.07 -9.76 -15.27
CA GLY A 602 0.13 -8.77 -14.19
C GLY A 602 -1.25 -8.46 -13.61
N ILE A 603 -1.45 -7.24 -13.12
CA ILE A 603 -2.71 -6.74 -12.52
C ILE A 603 -3.66 -6.18 -13.60
N GLY A 604 -3.34 -6.38 -14.87
CA GLY A 604 -4.09 -5.85 -15.99
C GLY A 604 -5.34 -6.65 -16.34
N GLY A 605 -6.07 -6.23 -17.35
CA GLY A 605 -7.30 -6.86 -17.79
C GLY A 605 -7.64 -6.63 -19.25
N ALA A 606 -8.64 -7.37 -19.72
CA ALA A 606 -9.10 -7.28 -21.10
C ALA A 606 -9.79 -5.95 -21.43
N GLN A 607 -10.39 -5.29 -20.44
CA GLN A 607 -11.22 -4.09 -20.60
C GLN A 607 -12.20 -4.23 -21.78
N ALA A 608 -12.91 -5.38 -21.87
CA ALA A 608 -13.81 -5.66 -22.97
C ALA A 608 -14.89 -4.58 -23.06
N GLY A 609 -15.20 -4.14 -24.28
CA GLY A 609 -16.11 -3.00 -24.52
C GLY A 609 -15.40 -1.67 -24.71
N THR A 610 -14.08 -1.58 -24.43
CA THR A 610 -13.26 -0.39 -24.71
C THR A 610 -12.30 -0.63 -25.90
N PRO A 611 -11.70 0.41 -26.49
CA PRO A 611 -10.71 0.27 -27.58
C PRO A 611 -9.39 -0.37 -27.13
N TYR A 612 -9.15 -0.53 -25.83
CA TYR A 612 -7.88 -0.98 -25.27
C TYR A 612 -8.07 -2.08 -24.23
N GLY A 613 -7.13 -3.02 -24.15
CA GLY A 613 -6.82 -3.75 -22.95
C GLY A 613 -5.73 -3.05 -22.17
N VAL A 614 -5.36 -3.58 -20.98
CA VAL A 614 -4.31 -3.01 -20.15
C VAL A 614 -3.33 -4.07 -19.66
N TYR A 615 -2.05 -3.70 -19.64
CA TYR A 615 -0.99 -4.38 -18.92
C TYR A 615 -0.54 -3.49 -17.77
N SER A 616 -0.53 -4.01 -16.55
CA SER A 616 -0.02 -3.31 -15.37
C SER A 616 0.88 -4.24 -14.58
N PHE A 617 2.07 -3.76 -14.22
CA PHE A 617 3.01 -4.50 -13.39
C PHE A 617 3.95 -3.57 -12.63
N PHE A 618 4.60 -4.08 -11.60
CA PHE A 618 5.61 -3.35 -10.85
C PHE A 618 6.80 -2.95 -11.73
N PHE A 619 7.37 -1.78 -11.47
CA PHE A 619 8.55 -1.30 -12.19
C PHE A 619 9.82 -1.97 -11.64
N LEU A 620 10.20 -3.08 -12.26
CA LEU A 620 11.28 -3.95 -11.82
C LEU A 620 12.41 -4.08 -12.85
N SER A 621 13.60 -4.35 -12.36
CA SER A 621 14.77 -4.71 -13.17
C SER A 621 14.63 -6.13 -13.76
N PRO A 622 15.49 -6.52 -14.70
CA PRO A 622 15.49 -7.89 -15.24
C PRO A 622 15.72 -9.01 -14.22
N ILE A 623 16.23 -8.69 -13.03
CA ILE A 623 16.40 -9.65 -11.92
C ILE A 623 15.35 -9.46 -10.83
N PHE A 624 14.23 -8.79 -11.14
CA PHE A 624 13.12 -8.50 -10.23
C PHE A 624 13.49 -7.65 -9.01
N ALA A 625 14.57 -6.88 -9.06
CA ALA A 625 14.82 -5.84 -8.08
C ALA A 625 14.02 -4.57 -8.44
N PRO A 626 13.50 -3.83 -7.44
CA PRO A 626 12.82 -2.57 -7.71
C PRO A 626 13.71 -1.57 -8.47
N CYS A 627 13.14 -0.89 -9.48
CA CYS A 627 13.86 0.12 -10.25
C CYS A 627 13.91 1.50 -9.58
N LEU A 628 13.25 1.67 -8.45
CA LEU A 628 13.36 2.85 -7.60
C LEU A 628 14.29 2.55 -6.42
N GLU A 629 15.01 3.56 -5.96
CA GLU A 629 15.87 3.41 -4.77
C GLU A 629 15.05 3.27 -3.48
N PRO A 630 15.56 2.56 -2.46
CA PRO A 630 14.94 2.54 -1.13
C PRO A 630 14.80 3.95 -0.52
N PRO A 631 13.92 4.12 0.49
CA PRO A 631 13.10 3.10 1.15
C PRO A 631 11.88 2.70 0.31
N TYR A 632 11.48 1.41 0.40
CA TYR A 632 10.29 0.90 -0.28
C TYR A 632 9.03 0.96 0.57
N GLY A 633 9.18 1.08 1.88
CA GLY A 633 8.12 1.31 2.84
C GLY A 633 8.63 2.14 4.00
N GLU A 634 7.77 3.00 4.52
CA GLU A 634 8.08 3.89 5.62
C GLU A 634 6.94 3.92 6.63
N LEU A 635 7.31 4.10 7.89
CA LEU A 635 6.39 4.45 8.96
C LEU A 635 6.63 5.91 9.34
N ALA A 636 5.56 6.67 9.47
CA ALA A 636 5.61 8.06 9.86
C ALA A 636 4.55 8.37 10.92
N VAL A 637 4.79 9.39 11.71
CA VAL A 637 3.81 10.00 12.60
C VAL A 637 3.65 11.46 12.26
N VAL A 638 2.40 11.90 12.16
CA VAL A 638 2.00 13.28 11.90
C VAL A 638 1.28 13.82 13.11
N ASP A 639 1.65 14.98 13.56
CA ASP A 639 0.90 15.78 14.54
C ASP A 639 -0.28 16.44 13.83
N LEU A 640 -1.50 16.00 14.14
CA LEU A 640 -2.73 16.49 13.51
C LEU A 640 -3.07 17.93 13.90
N ALA A 641 -2.52 18.45 14.99
CA ALA A 641 -2.78 19.82 15.43
C ALA A 641 -1.91 20.83 14.68
N SER A 642 -0.66 20.48 14.35
CA SER A 642 0.23 21.31 13.53
C SER A 642 0.25 20.94 12.05
N GLN A 643 -0.28 19.78 11.67
CA GLN A 643 -0.22 19.17 10.33
C GLN A 643 1.23 18.90 9.86
N GLU A 644 2.17 18.70 10.78
CA GLU A 644 3.57 18.45 10.46
C GLU A 644 3.97 16.99 10.77
N ILE A 645 4.95 16.47 10.01
CA ILE A 645 5.54 15.16 10.30
C ILE A 645 6.36 15.27 11.57
N LEU A 646 5.99 14.50 12.61
CA LEU A 646 6.74 14.39 13.84
C LEU A 646 8.03 13.59 13.61
N TRP A 647 7.92 12.47 12.93
CA TRP A 647 9.05 11.66 12.46
C TRP A 647 8.64 10.76 11.30
N ARG A 648 9.64 10.36 10.51
CA ARG A 648 9.47 9.43 9.37
C ARG A 648 10.73 8.59 9.22
N ARG A 649 10.58 7.28 9.03
CA ARG A 649 11.72 6.37 8.89
C ARG A 649 11.39 5.19 7.97
N PRO A 650 12.43 4.57 7.33
CA PRO A 650 12.27 3.27 6.68
C PRO A 650 11.73 2.22 7.65
N PHE A 651 10.80 1.38 7.20
CA PHE A 651 10.15 0.37 8.03
C PHE A 651 10.23 -1.01 7.41
N GLY A 652 10.82 -1.97 8.15
CA GLY A 652 11.07 -3.33 7.69
C GLY A 652 12.42 -3.52 7.00
N THR A 653 12.82 -4.78 6.86
CA THR A 653 14.10 -5.20 6.32
C THR A 653 13.95 -6.12 5.11
N ALA A 654 14.99 -6.19 4.27
CA ALA A 654 15.02 -7.05 3.09
C ALA A 654 15.45 -8.50 3.40
N GLU A 655 15.36 -8.95 4.65
CA GLU A 655 15.86 -10.28 5.06
C GLU A 655 15.19 -11.43 4.29
N GLU A 656 13.87 -11.37 4.16
CA GLU A 656 13.05 -12.38 3.48
C GLU A 656 12.88 -12.09 1.97
N GLN A 657 13.42 -10.99 1.48
CA GLN A 657 13.31 -10.58 0.09
C GLN A 657 14.68 -10.47 -0.59
N GLY A 658 14.71 -10.64 -1.91
CA GLY A 658 15.95 -10.48 -2.67
C GLY A 658 15.79 -10.76 -4.17
N PRO A 659 16.87 -10.60 -4.94
CA PRO A 659 16.83 -10.78 -6.38
C PRO A 659 16.35 -12.17 -6.78
N LEU A 660 15.58 -12.24 -7.86
CA LEU A 660 15.01 -13.50 -8.39
C LEU A 660 14.14 -14.26 -7.36
N GLY A 661 13.60 -13.55 -6.35
CA GLY A 661 12.81 -14.17 -5.28
C GLY A 661 13.64 -14.97 -4.26
N ILE A 662 14.97 -14.81 -4.25
CA ILE A 662 15.85 -15.50 -3.30
C ILE A 662 16.04 -14.60 -2.07
N PRO A 663 15.63 -15.03 -0.86
CA PRO A 663 15.81 -14.23 0.36
C PRO A 663 17.26 -13.81 0.57
N SER A 664 17.46 -12.54 0.90
CA SER A 664 18.81 -11.99 1.11
C SER A 664 19.50 -12.55 2.36
N ARG A 665 18.71 -12.96 3.35
CA ARG A 665 19.15 -13.36 4.70
C ARG A 665 19.96 -12.28 5.42
N MET A 666 19.81 -11.05 5.01
CA MET A 666 20.46 -9.89 5.62
C MET A 666 19.41 -8.88 6.06
N PRO A 667 19.41 -8.44 7.33
CA PRO A 667 18.45 -7.47 7.85
C PRO A 667 18.79 -6.04 7.36
N LEU A 668 18.80 -5.85 6.03
CA LEU A 668 19.09 -4.54 5.43
C LEU A 668 17.88 -3.61 5.64
N PRO A 669 18.06 -2.43 6.27
CA PRO A 669 16.97 -1.50 6.59
C PRO A 669 16.57 -0.69 5.36
N MET A 670 16.05 -1.39 4.34
CA MET A 670 15.65 -0.77 3.08
C MET A 670 14.21 -0.23 3.12
N GLY A 671 13.48 -0.46 4.22
CA GLY A 671 12.03 -0.33 4.22
C GLY A 671 11.39 -1.31 3.23
N MET A 672 10.30 -1.93 3.59
CA MET A 672 9.70 -2.96 2.72
C MET A 672 8.23 -2.63 2.47
N PHE A 673 7.71 -3.17 1.37
CA PHE A 673 6.29 -3.03 1.04
C PHE A 673 5.42 -3.69 2.11
N TYR A 674 4.34 -3.00 2.52
CA TYR A 674 3.36 -3.55 3.43
C TYR A 674 2.02 -2.82 3.33
N ASN A 675 0.94 -3.62 3.34
CA ASN A 675 -0.42 -3.10 3.18
C ASN A 675 -1.20 -3.09 4.49
N ALA A 676 -0.75 -3.82 5.53
CA ALA A 676 -1.44 -3.85 6.82
C ALA A 676 -1.23 -2.55 7.57
N GLY A 677 -2.21 -2.21 8.42
CA GLY A 677 -2.15 -1.03 9.27
C GLY A 677 -1.41 -1.28 10.59
N SER A 678 -1.36 -0.25 11.39
CA SER A 678 -0.86 -0.25 12.76
C SER A 678 -2.01 -0.23 13.76
N ALA A 679 -1.76 -0.65 15.00
CA ALA A 679 -2.58 -0.35 16.16
C ALA A 679 -1.77 0.55 17.10
N VAL A 680 -2.45 1.49 17.77
CA VAL A 680 -1.84 2.41 18.73
C VAL A 680 -2.48 2.23 20.10
N THR A 681 -1.69 2.32 21.17
CA THR A 681 -2.16 2.15 22.54
C THR A 681 -1.93 3.38 23.40
N GLY A 682 -2.71 3.52 24.46
CA GLY A 682 -2.56 4.56 25.49
C GLY A 682 -1.20 4.50 26.20
N GLY A 683 -0.47 3.38 26.12
CA GLY A 683 0.90 3.24 26.59
C GLY A 683 1.96 3.90 25.71
N GLY A 684 1.57 4.62 24.65
CA GLY A 684 2.47 5.33 23.74
C GLY A 684 3.18 4.41 22.74
N LEU A 685 2.59 3.27 22.41
CA LEU A 685 3.18 2.27 21.52
C LEU A 685 2.38 2.10 20.24
N ILE A 686 3.11 1.96 19.14
CA ILE A 686 2.59 1.52 17.83
C ILE A 686 2.93 0.04 17.68
N PHE A 687 1.94 -0.81 17.48
CA PHE A 687 2.13 -2.21 17.12
C PHE A 687 1.91 -2.42 15.65
N ASN A 688 2.84 -3.11 14.99
CA ASN A 688 2.74 -3.42 13.56
C ASN A 688 3.38 -4.78 13.24
N ALA A 689 2.70 -5.57 12.42
CA ALA A 689 3.15 -6.89 11.97
C ALA A 689 3.11 -7.05 10.44
N GLY A 690 2.71 -6.02 9.72
CA GLY A 690 2.32 -6.09 8.31
C GLY A 690 3.45 -6.01 7.30
N VAL A 691 4.70 -6.26 7.70
CA VAL A 691 5.87 -6.20 6.83
C VAL A 691 6.28 -7.59 6.36
N VAL A 692 6.79 -7.67 5.14
CA VAL A 692 7.22 -8.94 4.51
C VAL A 692 8.44 -9.60 5.17
N ASP A 693 9.01 -9.02 6.22
CA ASP A 693 10.18 -9.56 6.94
C ASP A 693 9.84 -10.46 8.14
N SER A 694 8.57 -10.86 8.25
CA SER A 694 8.11 -11.80 9.30
C SER A 694 8.41 -11.34 10.73
N THR A 695 8.36 -10.01 11.00
CA THR A 695 8.66 -9.44 12.32
C THR A 695 7.47 -8.66 12.85
N PHE A 696 7.08 -8.93 14.09
CA PHE A 696 6.15 -8.11 14.87
C PHE A 696 6.95 -7.07 15.67
N ARG A 697 6.49 -5.82 15.67
CA ARG A 697 7.22 -4.70 16.25
C ARG A 697 6.35 -3.88 17.19
N ALA A 698 6.94 -3.40 18.28
CA ALA A 698 6.45 -2.27 19.05
C ALA A 698 7.40 -1.07 18.81
N VAL A 699 6.82 0.07 18.46
CA VAL A 699 7.53 1.32 18.16
C VAL A 699 7.01 2.42 19.08
N ASP A 700 7.90 3.22 19.65
CA ASP A 700 7.53 4.41 20.42
C ASP A 700 6.87 5.44 19.49
N VAL A 701 5.64 5.85 19.79
CA VAL A 701 4.85 6.77 18.96
C VAL A 701 5.48 8.16 18.86
N PHE A 702 6.23 8.60 19.88
CA PHE A 702 6.83 9.92 19.91
C PHE A 702 8.19 9.99 19.23
N THR A 703 8.98 8.92 19.31
CA THR A 703 10.36 8.92 18.80
C THR A 703 10.58 8.09 17.55
N GLY A 704 9.67 7.16 17.26
CA GLY A 704 9.83 6.20 16.15
C GLY A 704 10.86 5.10 16.43
N GLU A 705 11.38 4.98 17.66
CA GLU A 705 12.34 3.94 18.03
C GLU A 705 11.63 2.58 18.14
N GLU A 706 12.22 1.53 17.53
CA GLU A 706 11.76 0.16 17.75
C GLU A 706 12.20 -0.30 19.13
N VAL A 707 11.23 -0.44 20.04
CA VAL A 707 11.48 -0.75 21.46
C VAL A 707 11.32 -2.24 21.77
N TRP A 708 10.66 -3.00 20.90
CA TRP A 708 10.51 -4.44 21.04
C TRP A 708 10.22 -5.10 19.68
N THR A 709 10.69 -6.33 19.50
CA THR A 709 10.43 -7.14 18.32
C THR A 709 10.28 -8.61 18.67
N ASP A 710 9.42 -9.32 17.93
CA ASP A 710 9.33 -10.79 17.94
C ASP A 710 9.16 -11.33 16.52
N SER A 711 9.59 -12.56 16.29
CA SER A 711 9.49 -13.19 14.98
C SER A 711 8.16 -13.91 14.79
N LEU A 712 7.57 -13.73 13.62
CA LEU A 712 6.36 -14.41 13.19
C LEU A 712 6.70 -15.66 12.37
N PRO A 713 5.80 -16.65 12.31
CA PRO A 713 5.98 -17.85 11.46
C PRO A 713 6.08 -17.55 9.97
N GLY A 714 5.69 -16.37 9.54
CA GLY A 714 5.73 -15.89 8.16
C GLY A 714 5.31 -14.43 8.05
N SER A 715 5.40 -13.88 6.86
CA SER A 715 4.97 -12.49 6.59
C SER A 715 3.51 -12.30 6.97
N SER A 716 3.20 -11.23 7.68
CA SER A 716 1.82 -10.85 8.01
C SER A 716 1.31 -9.78 7.05
N THR A 717 0.03 -9.88 6.70
CA THR A 717 -0.71 -8.82 6.00
C THR A 717 -1.92 -8.35 6.81
N ALA A 718 -2.10 -8.85 8.04
CA ALA A 718 -3.15 -8.44 8.96
C ALA A 718 -2.75 -7.23 9.80
N THR A 719 -3.69 -6.31 10.02
CA THR A 719 -3.55 -5.25 11.00
C THR A 719 -3.67 -5.88 12.42
N PRO A 720 -2.77 -5.60 13.36
CA PRO A 720 -2.91 -6.09 14.74
C PRO A 720 -4.10 -5.46 15.44
N MET A 721 -4.54 -6.15 16.48
CA MET A 721 -5.57 -5.68 17.41
C MET A 721 -4.88 -5.30 18.73
#